data_9f389d76a8306104734244b9b8e75e38
#
_entry.id   9f389d76a8306104734244b9b8e75e38
#
_cell.length_a   1.000
_cell.length_b   1.000
_cell.length_c   1.000
_cell.angle_alpha   90.00
_cell.angle_beta   90.00
_cell.angle_gamma   90.00
#
_symmetry.space_group_name_H-M   'P 1'
#
loop_
_entity.id
_entity.type
_entity.pdbx_description
1 polymer ?
#
loop_
_entity_poly.entity_id
_entity_poly.type
_entity_poly.pdbx_seq_one_letter_code
_entity_poly.pdbx_strand_id
1 'polypeptide(L)'
;MNSLFRITSRLLPFLVAPLFAHVDVSSYKNYVDSLIPGVRFGMAIRSVKTGQEIGNVNGDEQFTPASTLKTLTTAAAIHFLPLDYEPKTELTVLGNVNVKKRTLTGTIKIRGEGDPNISARFYDDPFYMLYAMVDSIRAMNIDTIVGHIDLDSSYYTGPWKAENWRRNFYDAWYGAEIGPLGFNDNCVTIRFWPGYFRGDTAVVSIIPDVGYVKVVNNLKTVKGRKKKWVYGIDPDKSVITLGGTIGEDVDSASLVLPIRNPVGYFRAAFMQALKNRGVVFKENTMSNSKTELKKFSYSAAPLLSILDEINQRSQNFHAETLLRNLGAQVVGEGSVEGGRRAERKFLLDIGLNPTDFDVWDGSGLSPENKVKPSTVAHLLAKMARHPKSEYYINSFASPGVGSGAKRMQNLDATWLTRFKTGYIAEVYGLVGYIYTVDGDTLAVTMYLNGTNETPDIKSKDVLDTLWMRVINYTNNNYKSLLEMKELWLDARGVVGLNKRLDYFSKLLLGRPYKLGPMGEGHLDTKDDKPLVYLDSVDCVTYLENVVALAMAKSEKSLYRQLQRLRYKGGKVSYVTRKHYLLADWVGEGKYAKVIPMENEVTITRTMPKVEFFKTRNVKYSGKDTQLNIRYIPLNKAIEMAKNPYKGSMKVLGMGIVGTADNIDVTHTGFVIFTPGQKPILRHASSIKKQVVELPLAEYLGTRKVLGITLFKFIQH
;
A
#
# COMPACT_ATOMS: atom_id res chain seq x y z
N MET A 1 -47.32 27.56 -56.79
CA MET A 1 -47.97 27.20 -55.53
C MET A 1 -46.96 26.42 -54.70
N ASN A 2 -46.53 27.04 -53.64
CA ASN A 2 -45.36 26.74 -52.81
C ASN A 2 -45.52 25.49 -51.94
N SER A 3 -44.56 24.61 -51.91
CA SER A 3 -44.34 23.66 -50.80
C SER A 3 -42.91 23.78 -50.31
N LEU A 4 -42.77 24.33 -49.10
CA LEU A 4 -41.54 24.47 -48.36
C LEU A 4 -41.06 23.10 -47.89
N PHE A 5 -39.85 22.71 -48.23
CA PHE A 5 -39.09 21.66 -47.59
C PHE A 5 -38.51 22.19 -46.27
N ARG A 6 -38.93 21.67 -45.13
CA ARG A 6 -38.27 21.83 -43.86
C ARG A 6 -37.21 20.76 -43.75
N ILE A 7 -35.94 21.17 -43.84
CA ILE A 7 -34.78 20.35 -43.44
C ILE A 7 -34.61 20.51 -41.96
N THR A 8 -35.00 19.49 -41.21
CA THR A 8 -34.61 19.33 -39.79
C THR A 8 -33.19 18.78 -39.72
N SER A 9 -32.24 19.68 -39.49
CA SER A 9 -30.86 19.28 -39.10
C SER A 9 -30.89 18.67 -37.72
N ARG A 10 -30.82 17.34 -37.63
CA ARG A 10 -30.45 16.64 -36.40
C ARG A 10 -28.96 16.88 -36.16
N LEU A 11 -28.66 17.82 -35.27
CA LEU A 11 -27.35 17.90 -34.61
C LEU A 11 -27.19 16.66 -33.73
N LEU A 12 -26.45 15.64 -34.20
CA LEU A 12 -25.86 14.67 -33.32
C LEU A 12 -24.84 15.43 -32.44
N PRO A 13 -24.90 15.29 -31.10
CA PRO A 13 -23.80 15.73 -30.29
C PRO A 13 -22.61 14.80 -30.61
N PHE A 14 -21.59 15.32 -31.25
CA PHE A 14 -20.28 14.69 -31.25
C PHE A 14 -19.82 14.66 -29.79
N LEU A 15 -19.97 13.50 -29.16
CA LEU A 15 -19.24 13.15 -27.98
C LEU A 15 -17.76 13.15 -28.39
N VAL A 16 -17.07 14.26 -28.15
CA VAL A 16 -15.61 14.28 -28.13
C VAL A 16 -15.22 13.43 -26.93
N ALA A 17 -14.99 12.15 -27.16
CA ALA A 17 -14.32 11.31 -26.21
C ALA A 17 -12.97 11.98 -25.93
N PRO A 18 -12.59 12.21 -24.66
CA PRO A 18 -11.28 12.72 -24.35
C PRO A 18 -10.24 11.74 -24.95
N LEU A 19 -9.28 12.25 -25.74
CA LEU A 19 -8.15 11.48 -26.21
C LEU A 19 -7.30 11.10 -24.99
N PHE A 20 -7.63 9.94 -24.38
CA PHE A 20 -6.77 9.35 -23.39
C PHE A 20 -5.57 8.77 -24.13
N ALA A 21 -4.38 9.14 -23.71
CA ALA A 21 -3.17 8.51 -24.19
C ALA A 21 -3.24 7.01 -23.88
N HIS A 22 -3.43 6.18 -24.92
CA HIS A 22 -3.30 4.74 -24.80
C HIS A 22 -1.85 4.43 -24.43
N VAL A 23 -1.64 3.67 -23.35
CA VAL A 23 -0.32 3.09 -23.10
C VAL A 23 -0.01 2.17 -24.28
N ASP A 24 1.10 2.38 -24.98
CA ASP A 24 1.51 1.48 -26.06
C ASP A 24 1.93 0.13 -25.50
N VAL A 25 0.92 -0.72 -25.26
CA VAL A 25 1.11 -2.07 -24.73
C VAL A 25 1.59 -3.08 -25.76
N SER A 26 1.58 -2.72 -27.07
CA SER A 26 2.09 -3.59 -28.14
C SER A 26 3.60 -3.79 -28.02
N SER A 27 4.32 -2.74 -27.64
CA SER A 27 5.75 -2.81 -27.35
C SER A 27 6.07 -3.73 -26.15
N TYR A 28 5.13 -3.88 -25.21
CA TYR A 28 5.27 -4.75 -24.04
C TYR A 28 5.15 -6.22 -24.43
N LYS A 29 4.17 -6.55 -25.30
CA LYS A 29 4.03 -7.91 -25.84
C LYS A 29 5.29 -8.31 -26.61
N ASN A 30 5.78 -7.47 -27.52
CA ASN A 30 7.01 -7.72 -28.28
C ASN A 30 8.21 -7.94 -27.35
N TYR A 31 8.32 -7.17 -26.28
CA TYR A 31 9.37 -7.35 -25.28
C TYR A 31 9.28 -8.71 -24.58
N VAL A 32 8.10 -9.13 -24.15
CA VAL A 32 7.89 -10.45 -23.54
C VAL A 32 8.22 -11.57 -24.51
N ASP A 33 7.69 -11.51 -25.74
CA ASP A 33 7.90 -12.53 -26.77
C ASP A 33 9.40 -12.69 -27.15
N SER A 34 10.17 -11.58 -27.08
CA SER A 34 11.61 -11.61 -27.34
C SER A 34 12.44 -12.29 -26.25
N LEU A 35 11.96 -12.26 -25.01
CA LEU A 35 12.67 -12.83 -23.83
C LEU A 35 12.18 -14.23 -23.49
N ILE A 36 10.88 -14.49 -23.58
CA ILE A 36 10.25 -15.76 -23.20
C ILE A 36 9.34 -16.22 -24.35
N PRO A 37 9.90 -16.75 -25.44
CA PRO A 37 9.11 -17.20 -26.58
C PRO A 37 8.07 -18.26 -26.20
N GLY A 38 6.84 -18.10 -26.70
CA GLY A 38 5.75 -19.04 -26.45
C GLY A 38 4.99 -18.88 -25.13
N VAL A 39 5.41 -17.96 -24.25
CA VAL A 39 4.66 -17.63 -23.05
C VAL A 39 3.36 -16.93 -23.38
N ARG A 40 2.28 -17.29 -22.68
CA ARG A 40 1.03 -16.52 -22.74
C ARG A 40 1.16 -15.30 -21.83
N PHE A 41 1.07 -14.11 -22.42
CA PHE A 41 1.09 -12.84 -21.70
C PHE A 41 -0.26 -12.15 -21.73
N GLY A 42 -0.79 -11.83 -20.54
CA GLY A 42 -2.03 -11.08 -20.38
C GLY A 42 -1.78 -9.83 -19.52
N MET A 43 -2.32 -8.70 -19.97
CA MET A 43 -2.18 -7.41 -19.27
C MET A 43 -3.42 -6.56 -19.47
N ALA A 44 -3.83 -5.85 -18.41
CA ALA A 44 -4.81 -4.77 -18.50
C ALA A 44 -4.44 -3.62 -17.56
N ILE A 45 -4.68 -2.40 -18.04
CA ILE A 45 -4.48 -1.17 -17.28
C ILE A 45 -5.77 -0.36 -17.32
N ARG A 46 -6.27 0.04 -16.15
CA ARG A 46 -7.49 0.83 -16.02
C ARG A 46 -7.27 2.06 -15.14
N SER A 47 -7.68 3.23 -15.63
CA SER A 47 -7.69 4.46 -14.83
C SER A 47 -8.77 4.37 -13.75
N VAL A 48 -8.39 4.55 -12.49
CA VAL A 48 -9.36 4.65 -11.38
C VAL A 48 -10.17 5.93 -11.50
N LYS A 49 -9.57 7.04 -11.91
CA LYS A 49 -10.21 8.33 -12.04
C LYS A 49 -11.32 8.37 -13.09
N THR A 50 -11.10 7.77 -14.25
CA THR A 50 -12.07 7.78 -15.36
C THR A 50 -12.88 6.50 -15.46
N GLY A 51 -12.37 5.39 -14.93
CA GLY A 51 -12.93 4.05 -15.09
C GLY A 51 -12.62 3.42 -16.45
N GLN A 52 -11.88 4.10 -17.34
CA GLN A 52 -11.58 3.59 -18.67
C GLN A 52 -10.38 2.65 -18.66
N GLU A 53 -10.41 1.67 -19.53
CA GLU A 53 -9.26 0.83 -19.84
C GLU A 53 -8.35 1.60 -20.81
N ILE A 54 -7.07 1.74 -20.45
CA ILE A 54 -6.08 2.53 -21.17
C ILE A 54 -4.96 1.67 -21.76
N GLY A 55 -4.95 0.38 -21.47
CA GLY A 55 -4.02 -0.60 -22.06
C GLY A 55 -4.54 -2.01 -21.88
N ASN A 56 -4.45 -2.82 -22.94
CA ASN A 56 -4.91 -4.21 -22.94
C ASN A 56 -4.04 -5.07 -23.88
N VAL A 57 -3.57 -6.22 -23.36
CA VAL A 57 -2.98 -7.30 -24.15
C VAL A 57 -3.60 -8.59 -23.67
N ASN A 58 -4.36 -9.28 -24.52
CA ASN A 58 -5.05 -10.54 -24.17
C ASN A 58 -5.87 -10.44 -22.86
N GLY A 59 -6.34 -9.23 -22.53
CA GLY A 59 -6.99 -8.94 -21.25
C GLY A 59 -8.31 -9.66 -21.04
N ASP A 60 -8.97 -10.10 -22.12
CA ASP A 60 -10.24 -10.81 -22.08
C ASP A 60 -10.07 -12.34 -22.16
N GLU A 61 -8.82 -12.82 -22.28
CA GLU A 61 -8.50 -14.24 -22.20
C GLU A 61 -8.37 -14.71 -20.73
N GLN A 62 -8.59 -15.99 -20.52
CA GLN A 62 -8.49 -16.64 -19.22
C GLN A 62 -7.02 -16.96 -18.86
N PHE A 63 -6.58 -16.53 -17.69
CA PHE A 63 -5.24 -16.78 -17.13
C PHE A 63 -5.35 -17.43 -15.75
N THR A 64 -4.40 -18.30 -15.42
CA THR A 64 -4.21 -18.78 -14.04
C THR A 64 -3.59 -17.64 -13.23
N PRO A 65 -4.26 -17.17 -12.15
CA PRO A 65 -3.82 -15.97 -11.42
C PRO A 65 -2.72 -16.25 -10.40
N ALA A 66 -2.54 -17.49 -9.99
CA ALA A 66 -1.77 -17.84 -8.79
C ALA A 66 -2.23 -16.99 -7.58
N SER A 67 -1.31 -16.63 -6.67
CA SER A 67 -1.66 -15.87 -5.45
C SER A 67 -2.18 -14.44 -5.66
N THR A 68 -2.28 -13.95 -6.91
CA THR A 68 -3.00 -12.69 -7.15
C THR A 68 -4.50 -12.83 -6.96
N LEU A 69 -5.04 -14.07 -6.99
CA LEU A 69 -6.44 -14.35 -6.66
C LEU A 69 -6.83 -13.83 -5.26
N LYS A 70 -5.89 -13.81 -4.32
CA LYS A 70 -6.10 -13.28 -2.97
C LYS A 70 -6.68 -11.86 -2.93
N THR A 71 -6.47 -11.08 -4.00
CA THR A 71 -7.07 -9.75 -4.13
C THR A 71 -8.60 -9.80 -4.20
N LEU A 72 -9.18 -10.85 -4.78
CA LEU A 72 -10.63 -11.07 -4.77
C LEU A 72 -11.12 -11.42 -3.37
N THR A 73 -10.50 -12.41 -2.72
CA THR A 73 -10.88 -12.85 -1.37
C THR A 73 -10.81 -11.70 -0.36
N THR A 74 -9.74 -10.91 -0.41
CA THR A 74 -9.58 -9.76 0.49
C THR A 74 -10.51 -8.59 0.14
N ALA A 75 -10.85 -8.40 -1.15
CA ALA A 75 -11.85 -7.42 -1.57
C ALA A 75 -13.25 -7.77 -1.04
N ALA A 76 -13.66 -9.03 -1.18
CA ALA A 76 -14.92 -9.50 -0.64
C ALA A 76 -14.99 -9.36 0.88
N ALA A 77 -13.88 -9.61 1.59
CA ALA A 77 -13.80 -9.43 3.03
C ALA A 77 -13.96 -7.96 3.45
N ILE A 78 -13.27 -7.03 2.79
CA ILE A 78 -13.42 -5.58 3.03
C ILE A 78 -14.84 -5.09 2.75
N HIS A 79 -15.50 -5.67 1.76
CA HIS A 79 -16.87 -5.30 1.40
C HIS A 79 -17.88 -5.75 2.47
N PHE A 80 -17.86 -7.02 2.85
CA PHE A 80 -18.89 -7.61 3.71
C PHE A 80 -18.61 -7.49 5.20
N LEU A 81 -17.34 -7.61 5.62
CA LEU A 81 -17.00 -7.66 7.03
C LEU A 81 -16.75 -6.26 7.60
N PRO A 82 -17.10 -5.98 8.87
CA PRO A 82 -16.69 -4.78 9.54
C PRO A 82 -15.17 -4.77 9.72
N LEU A 83 -14.55 -3.58 9.84
CA LEU A 83 -13.08 -3.46 9.96
C LEU A 83 -12.53 -4.03 11.28
N ASP A 84 -13.37 -4.06 12.30
CA ASP A 84 -13.12 -4.64 13.61
C ASP A 84 -13.55 -6.11 13.72
N TYR A 85 -13.88 -6.75 12.58
CA TYR A 85 -14.17 -8.18 12.57
C TYR A 85 -12.98 -8.98 13.10
N GLU A 86 -13.26 -9.84 14.05
CA GLU A 86 -12.31 -10.75 14.68
C GLU A 86 -12.93 -12.14 14.75
N PRO A 87 -12.33 -13.17 14.11
CA PRO A 87 -12.77 -14.54 14.33
C PRO A 87 -12.54 -14.94 15.79
N LYS A 88 -13.51 -15.61 16.40
CA LYS A 88 -13.49 -15.95 17.82
C LYS A 88 -13.09 -17.40 18.07
N THR A 89 -12.41 -17.58 19.21
CA THR A 89 -12.24 -18.90 19.84
C THR A 89 -12.91 -18.85 21.21
N GLU A 90 -13.95 -19.64 21.37
CA GLU A 90 -14.74 -19.69 22.59
C GLU A 90 -14.28 -20.84 23.48
N LEU A 91 -14.09 -20.55 24.76
CA LEU A 91 -13.80 -21.54 25.81
C LEU A 91 -14.97 -21.57 26.78
N THR A 92 -15.63 -22.72 26.90
CA THR A 92 -16.72 -22.94 27.88
C THR A 92 -16.31 -23.99 28.91
N VAL A 93 -16.42 -23.64 30.15
CA VAL A 93 -16.16 -24.53 31.28
C VAL A 93 -17.51 -25.11 31.78
N LEU A 94 -17.68 -26.41 31.64
CA LEU A 94 -18.89 -27.12 32.02
C LEU A 94 -18.58 -28.09 33.20
N GLY A 95 -19.45 -28.18 34.19
CA GLY A 95 -19.29 -29.17 35.25
C GLY A 95 -19.51 -28.64 36.68
N ASN A 96 -18.77 -29.21 37.63
CA ASN A 96 -18.79 -28.84 39.03
C ASN A 96 -17.37 -28.61 39.55
N VAL A 97 -17.15 -27.55 40.30
CA VAL A 97 -15.85 -27.24 40.94
C VAL A 97 -15.88 -27.60 42.41
N ASN A 98 -15.00 -28.51 42.81
CA ASN A 98 -14.69 -28.71 44.20
C ASN A 98 -13.68 -27.64 44.65
N VAL A 99 -14.16 -26.61 45.34
CA VAL A 99 -13.36 -25.43 45.73
C VAL A 99 -12.18 -25.83 46.66
N LYS A 100 -12.39 -26.75 47.60
CA LYS A 100 -11.33 -27.19 48.54
C LYS A 100 -10.20 -27.94 47.83
N LYS A 101 -10.52 -28.75 46.82
CA LYS A 101 -9.55 -29.53 46.01
C LYS A 101 -9.11 -28.80 44.79
N ARG A 102 -9.66 -27.63 44.49
CA ARG A 102 -9.42 -26.86 43.26
C ARG A 102 -9.58 -27.71 41.98
N THR A 103 -10.59 -28.57 41.99
CA THR A 103 -10.79 -29.59 40.96
C THR A 103 -12.10 -29.36 40.23
N LEU A 104 -12.04 -29.22 38.93
CA LEU A 104 -13.19 -29.31 38.01
C LEU A 104 -13.48 -30.79 37.72
N THR A 105 -14.71 -31.23 37.91
CA THR A 105 -15.21 -32.48 37.32
C THR A 105 -16.20 -32.09 36.22
N GLY A 106 -15.79 -32.27 34.92
CA GLY A 106 -16.62 -31.78 33.84
C GLY A 106 -15.91 -31.72 32.48
N THR A 107 -16.33 -30.81 31.67
CA THR A 107 -15.88 -30.68 30.28
C THR A 107 -15.30 -29.29 30.02
N ILE A 108 -14.17 -29.22 29.35
CA ILE A 108 -13.69 -28.01 28.69
C ILE A 108 -14.11 -28.08 27.23
N LYS A 109 -15.08 -27.24 26.83
CA LYS A 109 -15.50 -27.14 25.44
C LYS A 109 -14.79 -25.96 24.80
N ILE A 110 -14.17 -26.19 23.63
CA ILE A 110 -13.52 -25.14 22.83
C ILE A 110 -14.12 -25.16 21.43
N ARG A 111 -14.68 -24.02 21.01
CA ARG A 111 -15.23 -23.82 19.66
C ARG A 111 -14.40 -22.77 18.92
N GLY A 112 -13.94 -23.11 17.72
CA GLY A 112 -13.20 -22.17 16.86
C GLY A 112 -14.04 -21.64 15.71
N GLU A 113 -13.84 -20.36 15.38
CA GLU A 113 -14.41 -19.72 14.19
C GLU A 113 -13.36 -19.48 13.11
N GLY A 114 -12.23 -20.22 13.16
CA GLY A 114 -11.16 -20.07 12.19
C GLY A 114 -10.36 -18.78 12.38
N ASP A 115 -9.72 -18.63 13.56
CA ASP A 115 -8.75 -17.56 13.77
C ASP A 115 -7.38 -18.01 13.24
N PRO A 116 -6.86 -17.40 12.14
CA PRO A 116 -5.59 -17.80 11.55
C PRO A 116 -4.38 -17.27 12.34
N ASN A 117 -4.61 -16.38 13.30
CA ASN A 117 -3.57 -15.61 13.97
C ASN A 117 -3.06 -16.24 15.27
N ILE A 118 -3.55 -17.44 15.65
CA ILE A 118 -3.04 -18.21 16.79
C ILE A 118 -1.68 -18.83 16.39
N SER A 119 -0.64 -18.01 16.32
CA SER A 119 0.62 -18.35 15.68
C SER A 119 1.76 -17.46 16.15
N ALA A 120 3.00 -17.97 16.09
CA ALA A 120 4.22 -17.20 16.32
C ALA A 120 4.46 -16.03 15.32
N ARG A 121 3.60 -15.82 14.34
CA ARG A 121 3.65 -14.65 13.44
C ARG A 121 3.25 -13.36 14.15
N PHE A 122 2.37 -13.46 15.15
CA PHE A 122 1.78 -12.32 15.85
C PHE A 122 2.29 -12.18 17.28
N TYR A 123 2.84 -13.26 17.82
CA TYR A 123 3.31 -13.33 19.19
C TYR A 123 4.69 -13.96 19.24
N ASP A 124 5.54 -13.51 20.14
CA ASP A 124 6.86 -14.13 20.35
C ASP A 124 6.75 -15.60 20.79
N ASP A 125 5.66 -15.95 21.49
CA ASP A 125 5.32 -17.31 21.90
C ASP A 125 4.05 -17.78 21.16
N PRO A 126 4.07 -18.87 20.38
CA PRO A 126 2.89 -19.40 19.71
C PRO A 126 1.78 -19.83 20.67
N PHE A 127 2.09 -20.09 21.94
CA PHE A 127 1.12 -20.46 22.97
C PHE A 127 0.39 -19.27 23.60
N TYR A 128 0.72 -18.03 23.28
CA TYR A 128 0.18 -16.83 23.94
C TYR A 128 -1.34 -16.90 24.15
N MET A 129 -2.11 -17.19 23.07
CA MET A 129 -3.57 -17.31 23.15
C MET A 129 -4.00 -18.50 24.03
N LEU A 130 -3.36 -19.65 23.86
CA LEU A 130 -3.69 -20.84 24.64
C LEU A 130 -3.39 -20.64 26.14
N TYR A 131 -2.32 -19.91 26.47
CA TYR A 131 -2.03 -19.54 27.85
C TYR A 131 -3.12 -18.62 28.42
N ALA A 132 -3.61 -17.64 27.68
CA ALA A 132 -4.72 -16.79 28.12
C ALA A 132 -5.98 -17.62 28.45
N MET A 133 -6.27 -18.64 27.62
CA MET A 133 -7.37 -19.58 27.88
C MET A 133 -7.16 -20.38 29.17
N VAL A 134 -5.97 -20.91 29.39
CA VAL A 134 -5.64 -21.68 30.61
C VAL A 134 -5.63 -20.77 31.85
N ASP A 135 -5.11 -19.56 31.72
CA ASP A 135 -5.09 -18.60 32.84
C ASP A 135 -6.52 -18.19 33.25
N SER A 136 -7.47 -18.14 32.31
CA SER A 136 -8.90 -17.94 32.63
C SER A 136 -9.50 -19.12 33.42
N ILE A 137 -9.10 -20.36 33.11
CA ILE A 137 -9.50 -21.55 33.91
C ILE A 137 -8.91 -21.45 35.32
N ARG A 138 -7.62 -21.10 35.44
CA ARG A 138 -6.94 -20.93 36.76
C ARG A 138 -7.57 -19.81 37.60
N ALA A 139 -8.02 -18.74 36.97
CA ALA A 139 -8.73 -17.64 37.62
C ALA A 139 -10.06 -18.09 38.25
N MET A 140 -10.61 -19.24 37.83
CA MET A 140 -11.75 -19.90 38.49
C MET A 140 -11.35 -20.79 39.68
N ASN A 141 -10.08 -20.71 40.17
CA ASN A 141 -9.50 -21.58 41.18
C ASN A 141 -9.48 -23.07 40.81
N ILE A 142 -9.21 -23.37 39.53
CA ILE A 142 -9.10 -24.73 39.02
C ILE A 142 -7.63 -25.02 38.68
N ASP A 143 -7.03 -25.98 39.44
CA ASP A 143 -5.67 -26.50 39.20
C ASP A 143 -5.68 -27.94 38.68
N THR A 144 -6.82 -28.62 38.80
CA THR A 144 -7.01 -29.98 38.32
C THR A 144 -8.32 -30.08 37.55
N ILE A 145 -8.27 -30.71 36.37
CA ILE A 145 -9.45 -31.03 35.54
C ILE A 145 -9.56 -32.55 35.49
N VAL A 146 -10.70 -33.08 35.92
CA VAL A 146 -11.08 -34.48 35.77
C VAL A 146 -12.27 -34.55 34.83
N GLY A 147 -12.06 -34.92 33.55
CA GLY A 147 -13.09 -34.85 32.53
C GLY A 147 -12.53 -34.99 31.14
N HIS A 148 -13.16 -34.36 30.17
CA HIS A 148 -12.70 -34.39 28.77
C HIS A 148 -12.63 -32.99 28.16
N ILE A 149 -11.92 -32.88 27.02
CA ILE A 149 -11.86 -31.70 26.22
C ILE A 149 -12.68 -31.96 24.93
N ASP A 150 -13.76 -31.21 24.77
CA ASP A 150 -14.62 -31.21 23.59
C ASP A 150 -14.20 -30.09 22.64
N LEU A 151 -13.78 -30.45 21.44
CA LEU A 151 -13.34 -29.51 20.40
C LEU A 151 -14.40 -29.42 19.31
N ASP A 152 -15.18 -28.34 19.35
CA ASP A 152 -16.25 -28.08 18.39
C ASP A 152 -15.67 -27.47 17.12
N SER A 153 -15.58 -28.31 16.08
CA SER A 153 -15.10 -27.92 14.75
C SER A 153 -16.24 -27.70 13.73
N SER A 154 -17.49 -27.63 14.20
CA SER A 154 -18.67 -27.54 13.34
C SER A 154 -18.83 -26.23 12.57
N TYR A 155 -18.01 -25.19 12.92
CA TYR A 155 -18.04 -23.91 12.21
C TYR A 155 -17.62 -24.03 10.75
N TYR A 156 -16.72 -24.97 10.42
CA TYR A 156 -16.38 -25.29 9.06
C TYR A 156 -16.97 -26.64 8.63
N THR A 157 -17.49 -26.68 7.42
CA THR A 157 -18.03 -27.88 6.78
C THR A 157 -17.24 -28.24 5.53
N GLY A 158 -17.35 -29.49 5.07
CA GLY A 158 -16.63 -29.99 3.89
C GLY A 158 -15.13 -30.26 4.16
N PRO A 159 -14.35 -30.49 3.11
CA PRO A 159 -12.96 -30.85 3.22
C PRO A 159 -12.11 -29.67 3.69
N TRP A 160 -11.08 -29.97 4.51
CA TRP A 160 -10.15 -28.96 5.03
C TRP A 160 -9.07 -28.52 4.01
N LYS A 161 -9.11 -29.06 2.80
CA LYS A 161 -8.33 -28.66 1.62
C LYS A 161 -9.27 -28.41 0.45
N ALA A 162 -8.88 -27.54 -0.47
CA ALA A 162 -9.58 -27.44 -1.73
C ALA A 162 -9.29 -28.67 -2.62
N GLU A 163 -10.31 -29.15 -3.33
CA GLU A 163 -10.25 -30.44 -4.04
C GLU A 163 -9.21 -30.47 -5.17
N ASN A 164 -8.96 -29.33 -5.84
CA ASN A 164 -8.11 -29.24 -7.03
C ASN A 164 -6.66 -28.86 -6.72
N TRP A 165 -6.21 -29.00 -5.48
CA TRP A 165 -4.81 -28.81 -5.16
C TRP A 165 -3.97 -29.99 -5.65
N ARG A 166 -2.83 -29.73 -6.28
CA ARG A 166 -1.88 -30.78 -6.68
C ARG A 166 -1.39 -31.55 -5.46
N ARG A 167 -1.27 -32.88 -5.60
CA ARG A 167 -0.90 -33.76 -4.47
C ARG A 167 0.45 -33.36 -3.82
N ASN A 168 1.42 -32.93 -4.61
CA ASN A 168 2.72 -32.51 -4.10
C ASN A 168 2.67 -31.22 -3.26
N PHE A 169 1.58 -30.44 -3.32
CA PHE A 169 1.40 -29.27 -2.45
C PHE A 169 1.02 -29.65 -1.02
N TYR A 170 0.50 -30.85 -0.83
CA TYR A 170 0.03 -31.29 0.48
C TYR A 170 1.15 -31.48 1.50
N ASP A 171 2.39 -31.68 1.06
CA ASP A 171 3.55 -31.83 1.93
C ASP A 171 4.37 -30.54 2.10
N ALA A 172 3.83 -29.43 1.59
CA ALA A 172 4.42 -28.12 1.71
C ALA A 172 3.59 -27.22 2.67
N TRP A 173 4.25 -26.38 3.41
CA TRP A 173 3.63 -25.47 4.38
C TRP A 173 2.47 -24.64 3.82
N TYR A 174 2.57 -24.25 2.55
CA TYR A 174 1.52 -23.46 1.86
C TYR A 174 0.29 -24.28 1.47
N GLY A 175 0.30 -25.58 1.64
CA GLY A 175 -0.82 -26.52 1.43
C GLY A 175 -1.32 -27.15 2.74
N ALA A 176 -1.09 -26.50 3.90
CA ALA A 176 -1.59 -26.95 5.19
C ALA A 176 -3.13 -27.05 5.21
N GLU A 177 -3.66 -27.98 5.98
CA GLU A 177 -5.10 -28.16 6.19
C GLU A 177 -5.70 -26.98 6.96
N ILE A 178 -6.93 -26.60 6.61
CA ILE A 178 -7.65 -25.46 7.17
C ILE A 178 -8.81 -25.96 8.04
N GLY A 179 -8.60 -25.98 9.34
CA GLY A 179 -9.63 -26.27 10.31
C GLY A 179 -10.11 -25.01 11.04
N PRO A 180 -11.29 -25.03 11.69
CA PRO A 180 -11.79 -23.90 12.46
C PRO A 180 -11.04 -23.68 13.79
N LEU A 181 -10.32 -24.70 14.24
CA LEU A 181 -9.34 -24.65 15.31
C LEU A 181 -7.96 -24.88 14.71
N GLY A 182 -7.17 -23.83 14.60
CA GLY A 182 -5.81 -23.86 14.07
C GLY A 182 -4.80 -23.43 15.13
N PHE A 183 -3.55 -23.90 14.98
CA PHE A 183 -2.44 -23.52 15.83
C PHE A 183 -1.16 -23.47 14.99
N ASN A 184 -0.42 -22.37 15.09
CA ASN A 184 0.87 -22.16 14.40
C ASN A 184 0.81 -22.46 12.90
N ASP A 185 -0.16 -21.85 12.19
CA ASP A 185 -0.45 -22.05 10.75
C ASP A 185 -0.67 -23.52 10.35
N ASN A 186 -1.02 -24.38 11.30
CA ASN A 186 -1.08 -25.85 11.18
C ASN A 186 0.24 -26.45 10.62
N CYS A 187 1.36 -25.89 11.06
CA CYS A 187 2.70 -26.30 10.67
C CYS A 187 3.63 -26.48 11.88
N VAL A 188 4.67 -27.29 11.68
CA VAL A 188 5.82 -27.39 12.57
C VAL A 188 7.08 -27.02 11.82
N THR A 189 8.03 -26.38 12.50
CA THR A 189 9.39 -26.17 11.97
C THR A 189 10.30 -27.27 12.51
N ILE A 190 10.85 -28.07 11.60
CA ILE A 190 11.91 -29.01 11.94
C ILE A 190 13.23 -28.28 11.72
N ARG A 191 13.91 -27.95 12.80
CA ARG A 191 15.24 -27.34 12.77
C ARG A 191 16.29 -28.38 13.05
N PHE A 192 17.40 -28.35 12.33
CA PHE A 192 18.44 -29.34 12.46
C PHE A 192 19.85 -28.76 12.26
N TRP A 193 20.82 -29.39 12.94
CA TRP A 193 22.22 -29.02 12.97
C TRP A 193 23.06 -30.23 12.64
N PRO A 194 24.30 -30.07 12.12
CA PRO A 194 25.26 -31.16 12.05
C PRO A 194 25.50 -31.81 13.43
N GLY A 195 25.75 -33.10 13.47
CA GLY A 195 26.28 -33.77 14.65
C GLY A 195 27.74 -33.37 14.92
N TYR A 196 28.28 -33.80 16.04
CA TYR A 196 29.63 -33.41 16.48
C TYR A 196 30.74 -33.93 15.57
N PHE A 197 30.54 -35.11 14.96
CA PHE A 197 31.54 -35.74 14.09
C PHE A 197 30.94 -36.12 12.73
N ARG A 198 31.79 -36.23 11.71
CA ARG A 198 31.40 -36.81 10.42
C ARG A 198 30.89 -38.25 10.60
N GLY A 199 29.75 -38.54 10.00
CA GLY A 199 29.05 -39.82 10.16
C GLY A 199 27.97 -39.78 11.23
N ASP A 200 28.02 -38.84 12.18
CA ASP A 200 27.00 -38.70 13.19
C ASP A 200 25.65 -38.36 12.58
N THR A 201 24.58 -38.75 13.26
CA THR A 201 23.25 -38.31 12.95
C THR A 201 23.10 -36.82 13.35
N ALA A 202 22.49 -36.03 12.50
CA ALA A 202 22.19 -34.62 12.79
C ALA A 202 21.35 -34.45 14.07
N VAL A 203 21.53 -33.35 14.76
CA VAL A 203 20.65 -32.97 15.88
C VAL A 203 19.38 -32.35 15.33
N VAL A 204 18.22 -32.69 15.87
CA VAL A 204 16.90 -32.21 15.40
C VAL A 204 16.07 -31.64 16.54
N SER A 205 15.38 -30.54 16.26
CA SER A 205 14.38 -29.95 17.15
C SER A 205 13.09 -29.69 16.39
N ILE A 206 11.95 -29.85 17.07
CA ILE A 206 10.60 -29.56 16.57
C ILE A 206 10.13 -28.27 17.22
N ILE A 207 9.59 -27.32 16.46
CA ILE A 207 9.15 -26.01 16.96
C ILE A 207 7.77 -25.68 16.36
N PRO A 208 6.71 -25.47 17.16
CA PRO A 208 6.65 -25.86 18.59
C PRO A 208 6.55 -27.37 18.78
N ASP A 209 7.17 -27.88 19.84
CA ASP A 209 7.04 -29.29 20.22
C ASP A 209 5.89 -29.46 21.23
N VAL A 210 4.83 -30.07 20.77
CA VAL A 210 3.63 -30.39 21.56
C VAL A 210 3.39 -31.88 21.67
N GLY A 211 4.40 -32.70 21.30
CA GLY A 211 4.31 -34.15 21.29
C GLY A 211 3.37 -34.73 20.24
N TYR A 212 2.93 -33.94 19.25
CA TYR A 212 1.99 -34.36 18.19
C TYR A 212 2.70 -35.00 17.00
N VAL A 213 3.88 -34.51 16.65
CA VAL A 213 4.68 -34.99 15.53
C VAL A 213 5.88 -35.75 16.04
N LYS A 214 6.19 -36.91 15.44
CA LYS A 214 7.41 -37.69 15.68
C LYS A 214 8.34 -37.56 14.49
N VAL A 215 9.64 -37.28 14.75
CA VAL A 215 10.66 -37.25 13.71
C VAL A 215 11.52 -38.52 13.77
N VAL A 216 11.58 -39.23 12.64
CA VAL A 216 12.55 -40.34 12.40
C VAL A 216 13.72 -39.73 11.67
N ASN A 217 14.85 -39.55 12.37
CA ASN A 217 15.99 -38.80 11.88
C ASN A 217 17.09 -39.73 11.41
N ASN A 218 17.30 -39.77 10.09
CA ASN A 218 18.39 -40.51 9.41
C ASN A 218 19.36 -39.56 8.70
N LEU A 219 19.33 -38.25 8.99
CA LEU A 219 20.19 -37.23 8.37
C LEU A 219 21.62 -37.35 8.90
N LYS A 220 22.60 -37.50 8.01
CA LYS A 220 24.01 -37.73 8.36
C LYS A 220 24.88 -36.48 8.15
N THR A 221 25.81 -36.26 9.06
CA THR A 221 26.83 -35.21 8.98
C THR A 221 27.94 -35.60 8.03
N VAL A 222 28.31 -34.72 7.10
CA VAL A 222 29.35 -34.92 6.09
C VAL A 222 30.30 -33.74 6.03
N LYS A 223 31.45 -33.91 5.36
CA LYS A 223 32.47 -32.85 5.18
C LYS A 223 31.89 -31.63 4.42
N GLY A 224 32.21 -30.41 4.89
CA GLY A 224 32.02 -29.14 4.22
C GLY A 224 30.59 -28.59 4.37
N ARG A 225 30.13 -27.77 3.40
CA ARG A 225 28.86 -27.02 3.45
C ARG A 225 27.73 -27.65 2.63
N LYS A 226 27.73 -28.95 2.40
CA LYS A 226 26.71 -29.65 1.61
C LYS A 226 25.34 -29.59 2.31
N LYS A 227 24.29 -29.29 1.53
CA LYS A 227 22.90 -29.26 1.95
C LYS A 227 22.10 -30.17 1.02
N LYS A 228 22.02 -31.45 1.31
CA LYS A 228 21.29 -32.44 0.50
C LYS A 228 20.46 -33.34 1.41
N TRP A 229 19.28 -32.90 1.75
CA TRP A 229 18.33 -33.68 2.53
C TRP A 229 17.06 -33.96 1.75
N VAL A 230 16.36 -35.00 2.20
CA VAL A 230 15.02 -35.42 1.74
C VAL A 230 14.17 -35.65 2.97
N TYR A 231 12.86 -35.46 2.81
CA TYR A 231 11.90 -35.75 3.85
C TYR A 231 10.68 -36.47 3.27
N GLY A 232 9.99 -37.23 4.12
CA GLY A 232 8.70 -37.85 3.85
C GLY A 232 7.76 -37.63 5.02
N ILE A 233 6.49 -37.49 4.76
CA ILE A 233 5.44 -37.32 5.77
C ILE A 233 4.51 -38.54 5.69
N ASP A 234 4.39 -39.30 6.80
CA ASP A 234 3.32 -40.28 6.99
C ASP A 234 2.14 -39.55 7.67
N PRO A 235 1.10 -39.21 6.90
CA PRO A 235 0.02 -38.38 7.42
C PRO A 235 -0.83 -39.08 8.48
N ASP A 236 -0.95 -40.41 8.39
CA ASP A 236 -1.81 -41.20 9.29
C ASP A 236 -1.18 -41.39 10.68
N LYS A 237 0.14 -41.40 10.73
CA LYS A 237 0.90 -41.57 11.97
C LYS A 237 1.49 -40.30 12.53
N SER A 238 1.34 -39.15 11.87
CA SER A 238 2.01 -37.89 12.22
C SER A 238 3.55 -38.07 12.37
N VAL A 239 4.16 -38.86 11.47
CA VAL A 239 5.59 -39.15 11.46
C VAL A 239 6.26 -38.44 10.28
N ILE A 240 7.33 -37.71 10.58
CA ILE A 240 8.20 -37.08 9.58
C ILE A 240 9.51 -37.88 9.54
N THR A 241 9.86 -38.42 8.38
CA THR A 241 11.17 -39.06 8.17
C THR A 241 12.11 -38.06 7.50
N LEU A 242 13.26 -37.81 8.12
CA LEU A 242 14.32 -36.91 7.61
C LEU A 242 15.53 -37.75 7.24
N GLY A 243 16.07 -37.60 6.02
CA GLY A 243 17.22 -38.35 5.52
C GLY A 243 18.13 -37.50 4.64
N GLY A 244 19.24 -38.10 4.20
CA GLY A 244 20.25 -37.44 3.37
C GLY A 244 21.45 -36.92 4.16
N THR A 245 22.03 -35.76 3.79
CA THR A 245 23.27 -35.25 4.39
C THR A 245 23.19 -33.74 4.68
N ILE A 246 23.89 -33.35 5.78
CA ILE A 246 24.16 -31.95 6.15
C ILE A 246 25.67 -31.80 6.37
N GLY A 247 26.26 -30.73 5.84
CA GLY A 247 27.69 -30.45 6.01
C GLY A 247 28.03 -29.96 7.40
N GLU A 248 29.20 -30.39 7.93
CA GLU A 248 29.70 -29.98 9.26
C GLU A 248 29.85 -28.45 9.43
N ASP A 249 30.08 -27.72 8.33
CA ASP A 249 30.26 -26.26 8.31
C ASP A 249 28.92 -25.51 8.09
N VAL A 250 27.78 -26.18 8.22
CA VAL A 250 26.45 -25.57 8.15
C VAL A 250 26.00 -25.22 9.57
N ASP A 251 25.76 -23.95 9.84
CA ASP A 251 25.30 -23.50 11.16
C ASP A 251 23.98 -24.15 11.58
N SER A 252 22.97 -24.10 10.72
CA SER A 252 21.69 -24.81 10.88
C SER A 252 20.90 -24.81 9.58
N ALA A 253 19.88 -25.65 9.52
CA ALA A 253 18.87 -25.62 8.48
C ALA A 253 17.48 -25.90 9.09
N SER A 254 16.42 -25.54 8.36
CA SER A 254 15.06 -25.77 8.80
C SER A 254 14.13 -26.12 7.65
N LEU A 255 13.08 -26.88 7.96
CA LEU A 255 11.94 -27.19 7.10
C LEU A 255 10.67 -26.83 7.84
N VAL A 256 9.79 -26.08 7.18
CA VAL A 256 8.43 -25.83 7.69
C VAL A 256 7.51 -26.82 7.00
N LEU A 257 6.88 -27.69 7.77
CA LEU A 257 6.08 -28.80 7.26
C LEU A 257 4.67 -28.76 7.83
N PRO A 258 3.64 -29.01 7.01
CA PRO A 258 2.28 -29.03 7.47
C PRO A 258 1.99 -30.27 8.31
N ILE A 259 1.14 -30.09 9.30
CA ILE A 259 0.56 -31.23 10.06
C ILE A 259 -0.77 -31.65 9.42
N ARG A 260 -1.21 -32.87 9.75
CA ARG A 260 -2.56 -33.36 9.44
C ARG A 260 -3.42 -33.29 10.69
N ASN A 261 -4.75 -33.24 10.47
CA ASN A 261 -5.74 -33.12 11.54
C ASN A 261 -5.47 -31.90 12.45
N PRO A 262 -5.79 -30.68 11.96
CA PRO A 262 -5.60 -29.43 12.73
C PRO A 262 -6.20 -29.44 14.12
N VAL A 263 -7.39 -30.05 14.28
CA VAL A 263 -8.11 -30.14 15.56
C VAL A 263 -7.33 -30.99 16.56
N GLY A 264 -6.78 -32.14 16.11
CA GLY A 264 -5.90 -32.97 16.93
C GLY A 264 -4.61 -32.26 17.35
N TYR A 265 -4.03 -31.49 16.43
CA TYR A 265 -2.85 -30.66 16.73
C TYR A 265 -3.17 -29.54 17.73
N PHE A 266 -4.29 -28.84 17.57
CA PHE A 266 -4.76 -27.85 18.52
C PHE A 266 -4.99 -28.45 19.92
N ARG A 267 -5.59 -29.67 20.00
CA ARG A 267 -5.74 -30.39 21.25
C ARG A 267 -4.41 -30.65 21.95
N ALA A 268 -3.41 -31.13 21.19
CA ALA A 268 -2.08 -31.38 21.74
C ALA A 268 -1.41 -30.08 22.26
N ALA A 269 -1.55 -28.98 21.50
CA ALA A 269 -1.05 -27.67 21.91
C ALA A 269 -1.76 -27.16 23.19
N PHE A 270 -3.09 -27.31 23.29
CA PHE A 270 -3.83 -26.91 24.48
C PHE A 270 -3.47 -27.76 25.71
N MET A 271 -3.27 -29.07 25.51
CA MET A 271 -2.77 -29.95 26.57
C MET A 271 -1.39 -29.54 27.06
N GLN A 272 -0.50 -29.17 26.15
CA GLN A 272 0.82 -28.64 26.49
C GLN A 272 0.71 -27.30 27.23
N ALA A 273 -0.20 -26.43 26.85
CA ALA A 273 -0.46 -25.17 27.54
C ALA A 273 -0.95 -25.39 28.96
N LEU A 274 -1.88 -26.34 29.18
CA LEU A 274 -2.33 -26.75 30.52
C LEU A 274 -1.13 -27.17 31.39
N LYS A 275 -0.29 -28.07 30.86
CA LYS A 275 0.92 -28.55 31.54
C LYS A 275 1.89 -27.40 31.87
N ASN A 276 2.16 -26.53 30.93
CA ASN A 276 3.08 -25.38 31.08
C ASN A 276 2.58 -24.39 32.14
N ARG A 277 1.25 -24.30 32.35
CA ARG A 277 0.60 -23.45 33.37
C ARG A 277 0.32 -24.18 34.66
N GLY A 278 0.78 -25.43 34.81
CA GLY A 278 0.64 -26.20 36.03
C GLY A 278 -0.77 -26.74 36.31
N VAL A 279 -1.61 -26.82 35.26
CA VAL A 279 -2.96 -27.43 35.39
C VAL A 279 -2.85 -28.92 35.05
N VAL A 280 -3.25 -29.77 36.03
CA VAL A 280 -3.26 -31.23 35.87
C VAL A 280 -4.55 -31.65 35.17
N PHE A 281 -4.41 -32.33 34.05
CA PHE A 281 -5.55 -32.90 33.32
C PHE A 281 -5.59 -34.43 33.46
N LYS A 282 -6.76 -34.95 33.89
CA LYS A 282 -7.04 -36.38 34.00
C LYS A 282 -8.25 -36.71 33.10
N GLU A 283 -8.00 -37.46 32.04
CA GLU A 283 -9.06 -37.87 31.10
C GLU A 283 -10.13 -38.68 31.82
N ASN A 284 -11.38 -38.28 31.68
CA ASN A 284 -12.55 -39.04 32.13
C ASN A 284 -13.73 -38.75 31.18
N THR A 285 -13.94 -39.64 30.24
CA THR A 285 -14.96 -39.52 29.19
C THR A 285 -16.41 -39.71 29.71
N MET A 286 -16.56 -40.23 30.93
CA MET A 286 -17.88 -40.40 31.58
C MET A 286 -18.42 -39.13 32.22
N SER A 287 -17.62 -38.09 32.34
CA SER A 287 -18.01 -36.78 32.90
C SER A 287 -18.74 -35.93 31.87
N ASN A 288 -20.06 -36.04 31.80
CA ASN A 288 -20.89 -35.38 30.75
C ASN A 288 -21.81 -34.31 31.39
N SER A 289 -21.26 -33.43 32.18
CA SER A 289 -22.05 -32.33 32.77
C SER A 289 -22.38 -31.28 31.71
N LYS A 290 -23.65 -30.87 31.66
CA LYS A 290 -24.16 -29.79 30.80
C LYS A 290 -24.25 -28.44 31.54
N THR A 291 -23.90 -28.38 32.82
CA THR A 291 -23.97 -27.16 33.63
C THR A 291 -22.85 -26.22 33.21
N GLU A 292 -23.19 -25.13 32.57
CA GLU A 292 -22.24 -24.09 32.24
C GLU A 292 -21.85 -23.30 33.49
N LEU A 293 -20.55 -23.25 33.78
CA LEU A 293 -19.99 -22.45 34.85
C LEU A 293 -19.51 -21.08 34.34
N LYS A 294 -18.84 -21.06 33.20
CA LYS A 294 -18.27 -19.85 32.63
C LYS A 294 -17.99 -20.05 31.14
N LYS A 295 -18.22 -18.98 30.37
CA LYS A 295 -17.84 -18.88 28.95
C LYS A 295 -16.89 -17.70 28.78
N PHE A 296 -15.84 -17.89 27.98
CA PHE A 296 -14.85 -16.91 27.60
C PHE A 296 -14.74 -16.84 26.09
N SER A 297 -14.40 -15.67 25.55
CA SER A 297 -14.20 -15.46 24.12
C SER A 297 -12.84 -14.79 23.89
N TYR A 298 -12.10 -15.30 22.92
CA TYR A 298 -10.76 -14.83 22.56
C TYR A 298 -10.69 -14.57 21.07
N SER A 299 -9.85 -13.62 20.68
CA SER A 299 -9.41 -13.43 19.31
C SER A 299 -7.96 -13.00 19.31
N ALA A 300 -7.19 -13.41 18.29
CA ALA A 300 -5.78 -13.11 18.23
C ALA A 300 -5.53 -11.75 17.56
N ALA A 301 -6.20 -11.43 16.46
CA ALA A 301 -6.00 -10.17 15.75
C ALA A 301 -7.19 -9.83 14.84
N PRO A 302 -7.43 -8.53 14.58
CA PRO A 302 -8.53 -8.07 13.75
C PRO A 302 -8.30 -8.33 12.26
N LEU A 303 -9.35 -8.18 11.45
CA LEU A 303 -9.36 -8.36 9.99
C LEU A 303 -8.17 -7.70 9.29
N LEU A 304 -7.79 -6.48 9.68
CA LEU A 304 -6.71 -5.76 9.01
C LEU A 304 -5.37 -6.50 9.10
N SER A 305 -5.06 -7.13 10.22
CA SER A 305 -3.85 -7.97 10.37
C SER A 305 -3.91 -9.21 9.48
N ILE A 306 -5.11 -9.81 9.32
CA ILE A 306 -5.32 -10.94 8.40
C ILE A 306 -5.06 -10.51 6.95
N LEU A 307 -5.55 -9.33 6.54
CA LEU A 307 -5.34 -8.80 5.19
C LEU A 307 -3.86 -8.54 4.89
N ASP A 308 -3.10 -8.01 5.86
CA ASP A 308 -1.67 -7.78 5.71
C ASP A 308 -0.90 -9.09 5.48
N GLU A 309 -1.20 -10.14 6.24
CA GLU A 309 -0.60 -11.47 6.02
C GLU A 309 -0.95 -12.05 4.64
N ILE A 310 -2.18 -11.83 4.17
CA ILE A 310 -2.63 -12.32 2.87
C ILE A 310 -1.98 -11.55 1.72
N ASN A 311 -2.04 -10.22 1.74
CA ASN A 311 -1.64 -9.41 0.58
C ASN A 311 -0.15 -9.07 0.57
N GLN A 312 0.46 -8.71 1.71
CA GLN A 312 1.88 -8.40 1.77
C GLN A 312 2.75 -9.66 1.76
N ARG A 313 2.41 -10.68 2.58
CA ARG A 313 3.23 -11.89 2.75
C ARG A 313 2.74 -13.08 1.94
N SER A 314 1.59 -12.95 1.30
CA SER A 314 1.01 -13.97 0.42
C SER A 314 0.65 -15.29 1.13
N GLN A 315 0.19 -15.22 2.40
CA GLN A 315 -0.15 -16.39 3.19
C GLN A 315 -1.39 -17.12 2.67
N ASN A 316 -1.20 -18.40 2.29
CA ASN A 316 -2.29 -19.24 1.80
C ASN A 316 -3.23 -19.63 2.93
N PHE A 317 -2.67 -20.02 4.09
CA PHE A 317 -3.44 -20.43 5.26
C PHE A 317 -4.46 -19.36 5.65
N HIS A 318 -4.04 -18.10 5.73
CA HIS A 318 -4.92 -16.97 6.05
C HIS A 318 -5.97 -16.72 4.96
N ALA A 319 -5.61 -16.83 3.69
CA ALA A 319 -6.54 -16.63 2.57
C ALA A 319 -7.63 -17.70 2.55
N GLU A 320 -7.27 -18.97 2.75
CA GLU A 320 -8.21 -20.08 2.80
C GLU A 320 -9.13 -20.03 4.02
N THR A 321 -8.59 -19.60 5.16
CA THR A 321 -9.38 -19.36 6.37
C THR A 321 -10.37 -18.23 6.15
N LEU A 322 -9.91 -17.09 5.58
CA LEU A 322 -10.76 -15.93 5.29
C LEU A 322 -11.88 -16.27 4.30
N LEU A 323 -11.60 -17.07 3.26
CA LEU A 323 -12.62 -17.55 2.32
C LEU A 323 -13.74 -18.31 3.05
N ARG A 324 -13.38 -19.25 3.96
CA ARG A 324 -14.37 -20.00 4.73
C ARG A 324 -15.14 -19.12 5.71
N ASN A 325 -14.47 -18.17 6.34
CA ASN A 325 -15.12 -17.18 7.21
C ASN A 325 -16.11 -16.32 6.43
N LEU A 326 -15.76 -15.88 5.21
CA LEU A 326 -16.71 -15.21 4.33
C LEU A 326 -17.93 -16.08 4.05
N GLY A 327 -17.73 -17.36 3.74
CA GLY A 327 -18.83 -18.32 3.57
C GLY A 327 -19.73 -18.38 4.79
N ALA A 328 -19.17 -18.54 5.98
CA ALA A 328 -19.91 -18.60 7.24
C ALA A 328 -20.69 -17.31 7.52
N GLN A 329 -20.04 -16.13 7.37
CA GLN A 329 -20.61 -14.84 7.71
C GLN A 329 -21.62 -14.30 6.67
N VAL A 330 -21.43 -14.58 5.38
CA VAL A 330 -22.23 -13.99 4.30
C VAL A 330 -23.35 -14.90 3.83
N VAL A 331 -23.11 -16.22 3.80
CA VAL A 331 -24.07 -17.21 3.27
C VAL A 331 -24.42 -18.32 4.27
N GLY A 332 -23.92 -18.25 5.52
CA GLY A 332 -24.22 -19.21 6.59
C GLY A 332 -23.54 -20.58 6.43
N GLU A 333 -22.50 -20.71 5.59
CA GLU A 333 -21.80 -21.97 5.34
C GLU A 333 -20.29 -21.77 5.34
N GLY A 334 -19.61 -22.23 6.39
CA GLY A 334 -18.16 -22.14 6.55
C GLY A 334 -17.42 -23.21 5.73
N SER A 335 -17.47 -23.11 4.41
CA SER A 335 -16.81 -24.03 3.47
C SER A 335 -16.13 -23.29 2.34
N VAL A 336 -15.33 -24.00 1.52
CA VAL A 336 -14.79 -23.44 0.27
C VAL A 336 -15.92 -22.99 -0.64
N GLU A 337 -16.95 -23.82 -0.78
CA GLU A 337 -18.10 -23.52 -1.65
C GLU A 337 -18.92 -22.34 -1.11
N GLY A 338 -19.14 -22.27 0.22
CA GLY A 338 -19.76 -21.12 0.87
C GLY A 338 -18.99 -19.83 0.60
N GLY A 339 -17.66 -19.87 0.71
CA GLY A 339 -16.78 -18.75 0.39
C GLY A 339 -16.85 -18.31 -1.06
N ARG A 340 -16.83 -19.25 -2.00
CA ARG A 340 -17.00 -18.98 -3.44
C ARG A 340 -18.34 -18.31 -3.74
N ARG A 341 -19.43 -18.74 -3.08
CA ARG A 341 -20.74 -18.08 -3.18
C ARG A 341 -20.72 -16.65 -2.62
N ALA A 342 -20.01 -16.43 -1.53
CA ALA A 342 -19.82 -15.07 -0.99
C ALA A 342 -19.02 -14.18 -1.96
N GLU A 343 -17.94 -14.67 -2.54
CA GLU A 343 -17.16 -13.94 -3.57
C GLU A 343 -18.01 -13.65 -4.82
N ARG A 344 -18.81 -14.62 -5.27
CA ARG A 344 -19.74 -14.43 -6.38
C ARG A 344 -20.78 -13.33 -6.09
N LYS A 345 -21.34 -13.33 -4.88
CA LYS A 345 -22.24 -12.27 -4.42
C LYS A 345 -21.54 -10.90 -4.42
N PHE A 346 -20.32 -10.82 -3.88
CA PHE A 346 -19.53 -9.61 -3.91
C PHE A 346 -19.32 -9.06 -5.33
N LEU A 347 -18.95 -9.92 -6.29
CA LEU A 347 -18.75 -9.49 -7.69
C LEU A 347 -20.04 -8.89 -8.27
N LEU A 348 -21.19 -9.52 -8.02
CA LEU A 348 -22.49 -8.96 -8.43
C LEU A 348 -22.80 -7.61 -7.76
N ASP A 349 -22.55 -7.49 -6.45
CA ASP A 349 -22.82 -6.26 -5.69
C ASP A 349 -22.00 -5.06 -6.22
N ILE A 350 -20.79 -5.32 -6.70
CA ILE A 350 -19.94 -4.26 -7.31
C ILE A 350 -20.14 -4.13 -8.84
N GLY A 351 -21.07 -4.88 -9.44
CA GLY A 351 -21.41 -4.82 -10.86
C GLY A 351 -20.34 -5.41 -11.79
N LEU A 352 -19.70 -6.51 -11.37
CA LEU A 352 -18.82 -7.33 -12.20
C LEU A 352 -19.48 -8.66 -12.57
N ASN A 353 -19.12 -9.23 -13.71
CA ASN A 353 -19.62 -10.53 -14.13
C ASN A 353 -18.86 -11.66 -13.40
N PRO A 354 -19.53 -12.45 -12.55
CA PRO A 354 -18.86 -13.52 -11.82
C PRO A 354 -18.30 -14.65 -12.71
N THR A 355 -18.78 -14.80 -13.95
CA THR A 355 -18.29 -15.83 -14.88
C THR A 355 -16.90 -15.53 -15.44
N ASP A 356 -16.39 -14.31 -15.25
CA ASP A 356 -15.02 -13.93 -15.60
C ASP A 356 -13.99 -14.43 -14.58
N PHE A 357 -14.48 -14.98 -13.45
CA PHE A 357 -13.70 -15.58 -12.37
C PHE A 357 -14.14 -17.04 -12.17
N ASP A 358 -13.31 -17.98 -12.57
CA ASP A 358 -13.48 -19.40 -12.24
C ASP A 358 -12.59 -19.71 -11.03
N VAL A 359 -13.19 -19.59 -9.84
CA VAL A 359 -12.50 -19.65 -8.55
C VAL A 359 -12.71 -21.00 -7.90
N TRP A 360 -11.65 -21.65 -7.45
CA TRP A 360 -11.64 -22.96 -6.78
C TRP A 360 -11.16 -22.91 -5.33
N ASP A 361 -10.43 -21.86 -4.96
CA ASP A 361 -9.88 -21.65 -3.61
C ASP A 361 -9.69 -20.16 -3.32
N GLY A 362 -9.37 -19.80 -2.10
CA GLY A 362 -9.13 -18.41 -1.69
C GLY A 362 -7.68 -17.94 -1.90
N SER A 363 -6.76 -18.87 -2.07
CA SER A 363 -5.32 -18.57 -2.10
C SER A 363 -4.71 -18.45 -3.49
N GLY A 364 -5.38 -19.01 -4.51
CA GLY A 364 -4.84 -19.13 -5.86
C GLY A 364 -3.86 -20.29 -6.01
N LEU A 365 -3.90 -21.27 -5.10
CA LEU A 365 -3.01 -22.44 -5.16
C LEU A 365 -3.50 -23.47 -6.19
N SER A 366 -4.80 -23.55 -6.43
CA SER A 366 -5.36 -24.41 -7.46
C SER A 366 -4.95 -23.93 -8.86
N PRO A 367 -4.37 -24.79 -9.72
CA PRO A 367 -4.06 -24.45 -11.11
C PRO A 367 -5.33 -24.24 -11.96
N GLU A 368 -6.48 -24.70 -11.47
CA GLU A 368 -7.76 -24.56 -12.15
C GLU A 368 -8.39 -23.17 -12.00
N ASN A 369 -7.90 -22.35 -11.07
CA ASN A 369 -8.34 -20.96 -11.00
C ASN A 369 -8.07 -20.24 -12.31
N LYS A 370 -9.08 -19.53 -12.84
CA LYS A 370 -8.98 -18.72 -14.06
C LYS A 370 -9.62 -17.36 -13.86
N VAL A 371 -8.95 -16.33 -14.35
CA VAL A 371 -9.43 -14.94 -14.32
C VAL A 371 -9.08 -14.24 -15.63
N LYS A 372 -9.85 -13.21 -15.97
CA LYS A 372 -9.51 -12.31 -17.08
C LYS A 372 -8.74 -11.10 -16.55
N PRO A 373 -7.56 -10.74 -17.10
CA PRO A 373 -6.80 -9.56 -16.69
C PRO A 373 -7.64 -8.26 -16.66
N SER A 374 -8.48 -8.02 -17.67
CA SER A 374 -9.36 -6.84 -17.75
C SER A 374 -10.36 -6.77 -16.60
N THR A 375 -10.92 -7.91 -16.20
CA THR A 375 -11.89 -7.95 -15.09
C THR A 375 -11.21 -7.80 -13.74
N VAL A 376 -9.99 -8.34 -13.55
CA VAL A 376 -9.20 -8.10 -12.33
C VAL A 376 -8.78 -6.62 -12.24
N ALA A 377 -8.37 -5.99 -13.33
CA ALA A 377 -8.09 -4.54 -13.32
C ALA A 377 -9.36 -3.73 -13.00
N HIS A 378 -10.53 -4.17 -13.46
CA HIS A 378 -11.81 -3.55 -13.14
C HIS A 378 -12.17 -3.72 -11.66
N LEU A 379 -12.00 -4.92 -11.09
CA LEU A 379 -12.14 -5.19 -9.65
C LEU A 379 -11.27 -4.21 -8.82
N LEU A 380 -9.99 -4.13 -9.14
CA LEU A 380 -9.06 -3.22 -8.46
C LEU A 380 -9.50 -1.75 -8.57
N ALA A 381 -9.95 -1.31 -9.76
CA ALA A 381 -10.45 0.05 -9.96
C ALA A 381 -11.72 0.34 -9.14
N LYS A 382 -12.63 -0.62 -9.03
CA LYS A 382 -13.81 -0.53 -8.15
C LYS A 382 -13.40 -0.44 -6.67
N MET A 383 -12.46 -1.30 -6.24
CA MET A 383 -11.96 -1.29 -4.86
C MET A 383 -11.20 -0.02 -4.50
N ALA A 384 -10.51 0.61 -5.43
CA ALA A 384 -9.88 1.92 -5.20
C ALA A 384 -10.88 3.06 -4.95
N ARG A 385 -12.14 2.88 -5.35
CA ARG A 385 -13.26 3.81 -5.09
C ARG A 385 -14.16 3.37 -3.93
N HIS A 386 -13.92 2.20 -3.36
CA HIS A 386 -14.70 1.69 -2.23
C HIS A 386 -14.51 2.57 -0.99
N PRO A 387 -15.52 2.77 -0.12
CA PRO A 387 -15.38 3.59 1.11
C PRO A 387 -14.23 3.16 2.02
N LYS A 388 -13.90 1.86 2.04
CA LYS A 388 -12.79 1.27 2.79
C LYS A 388 -11.52 1.04 1.95
N SER A 389 -11.35 1.76 0.82
CA SER A 389 -10.25 1.58 -0.15
C SER A 389 -8.87 1.71 0.48
N GLU A 390 -8.70 2.63 1.43
CA GLU A 390 -7.43 2.87 2.09
C GLU A 390 -6.91 1.60 2.80
N TYR A 391 -7.77 0.91 3.53
CA TYR A 391 -7.41 -0.33 4.23
C TYR A 391 -7.06 -1.46 3.25
N TYR A 392 -7.86 -1.60 2.18
CA TYR A 392 -7.60 -2.60 1.15
C TYR A 392 -6.26 -2.37 0.46
N ILE A 393 -5.99 -1.15 -0.02
CA ILE A 393 -4.78 -0.82 -0.77
C ILE A 393 -3.54 -0.88 0.12
N ASN A 394 -3.63 -0.43 1.37
CA ASN A 394 -2.50 -0.44 2.30
C ASN A 394 -2.08 -1.85 2.71
N SER A 395 -2.95 -2.84 2.59
CA SER A 395 -2.61 -4.25 2.82
C SER A 395 -1.72 -4.86 1.74
N PHE A 396 -1.55 -4.20 0.57
CA PHE A 396 -0.70 -4.70 -0.51
C PHE A 396 0.79 -4.50 -0.23
N ALA A 397 1.62 -5.34 -0.84
CA ALA A 397 3.07 -5.17 -0.80
C ALA A 397 3.52 -3.92 -1.59
N SER A 398 4.72 -3.47 -1.29
CA SER A 398 5.45 -2.44 -2.05
C SER A 398 6.91 -2.87 -2.19
N PRO A 399 7.72 -2.22 -3.05
CA PRO A 399 9.15 -2.47 -3.07
C PRO A 399 9.77 -2.36 -1.67
N GLY A 400 10.53 -3.37 -1.26
CA GLY A 400 11.12 -3.46 0.08
C GLY A 400 10.20 -4.02 1.17
N VAL A 401 8.93 -4.34 0.89
CA VAL A 401 7.97 -4.80 1.90
C VAL A 401 7.31 -6.12 1.48
N GLY A 402 7.25 -7.08 2.41
CA GLY A 402 6.55 -8.36 2.21
C GLY A 402 7.10 -9.14 1.01
N SER A 403 6.20 -9.61 0.14
CA SER A 403 6.60 -10.30 -1.11
C SER A 403 7.30 -9.39 -2.13
N GLY A 404 7.30 -8.08 -1.89
CA GLY A 404 8.04 -7.06 -2.63
C GLY A 404 9.46 -6.81 -2.11
N ALA A 405 9.91 -7.48 -1.04
CA ALA A 405 11.17 -7.20 -0.35
C ALA A 405 12.41 -7.19 -1.28
N LYS A 406 12.40 -8.03 -2.32
CA LYS A 406 13.49 -8.15 -3.31
C LYS A 406 13.06 -7.75 -4.72
N ARG A 407 11.96 -7.00 -4.88
CA ARG A 407 11.44 -6.57 -6.18
C ARG A 407 11.62 -5.09 -6.37
N MET A 408 11.88 -4.68 -7.62
CA MET A 408 11.99 -3.26 -8.03
C MET A 408 12.90 -2.46 -7.08
N GLN A 409 14.04 -3.03 -6.64
CA GLN A 409 14.93 -2.42 -5.66
C GLN A 409 15.54 -1.10 -6.15
N ASN A 410 15.58 -0.88 -7.45
CA ASN A 410 16.05 0.35 -8.09
C ASN A 410 14.94 1.43 -8.19
N LEU A 411 13.74 1.16 -7.65
CA LEU A 411 12.65 2.13 -7.61
C LEU A 411 12.76 2.99 -6.36
N ASP A 412 13.37 4.16 -6.46
CA ASP A 412 13.51 5.10 -5.34
C ASP A 412 12.17 5.68 -4.87
N ALA A 413 11.17 5.73 -5.75
CA ALA A 413 9.81 6.18 -5.42
C ALA A 413 8.87 5.00 -5.06
N THR A 414 9.20 4.24 -4.02
CA THR A 414 8.44 3.04 -3.58
C THR A 414 6.98 3.32 -3.22
N TRP A 415 6.65 4.57 -2.92
CA TRP A 415 5.31 5.05 -2.64
C TRP A 415 4.42 5.17 -3.88
N LEU A 416 5.01 5.14 -5.10
CA LEU A 416 4.24 5.18 -6.36
C LEU A 416 3.50 3.88 -6.67
N THR A 417 3.69 2.83 -5.88
CA THR A 417 3.05 1.56 -6.22
C THR A 417 2.67 0.72 -5.00
N ARG A 418 1.62 -0.07 -5.17
CA ARG A 418 1.17 -1.14 -4.28
C ARG A 418 0.80 -2.34 -5.13
N PHE A 419 1.27 -3.52 -4.78
CA PHE A 419 1.02 -4.70 -5.61
C PHE A 419 0.89 -6.00 -4.82
N LYS A 420 0.23 -6.96 -5.44
CA LYS A 420 0.15 -8.36 -5.05
C LYS A 420 0.89 -9.22 -6.06
N THR A 421 1.79 -10.08 -5.58
CA THR A 421 2.52 -11.05 -6.38
C THR A 421 1.80 -12.38 -6.46
N GLY A 422 1.94 -13.09 -7.58
CA GLY A 422 1.50 -14.47 -7.77
C GLY A 422 2.62 -15.34 -8.34
N TYR A 423 2.76 -16.55 -7.78
CA TYR A 423 3.64 -17.57 -8.31
C TYR A 423 3.10 -18.96 -8.00
N ILE A 424 3.01 -19.80 -8.99
CA ILE A 424 2.75 -21.25 -8.87
C ILE A 424 3.29 -21.95 -10.11
N ALA A 425 4.25 -22.89 -9.93
CA ALA A 425 4.89 -23.57 -11.04
C ALA A 425 5.34 -22.59 -12.16
N GLU A 426 4.85 -22.76 -13.38
CA GLU A 426 5.20 -21.96 -14.58
C GLU A 426 4.28 -20.73 -14.76
N VAL A 427 3.71 -20.20 -13.66
CA VAL A 427 2.76 -19.10 -13.68
C VAL A 427 3.27 -17.98 -12.78
N TYR A 428 3.31 -16.75 -13.33
CA TYR A 428 3.64 -15.53 -12.62
C TYR A 428 2.55 -14.48 -12.80
N GLY A 429 2.22 -13.78 -11.73
CA GLY A 429 1.26 -12.68 -11.73
C GLY A 429 1.78 -11.49 -10.93
N LEU A 430 1.41 -10.29 -11.37
CA LEU A 430 1.62 -9.03 -10.67
C LEU A 430 0.40 -8.14 -10.90
N VAL A 431 -0.31 -7.80 -9.84
CA VAL A 431 -1.52 -6.98 -9.92
C VAL A 431 -1.53 -5.92 -8.81
N GLY A 432 -2.16 -4.78 -9.04
CA GLY A 432 -2.23 -3.73 -8.02
C GLY A 432 -2.38 -2.34 -8.59
N TYR A 433 -1.71 -1.39 -7.95
CA TYR A 433 -1.90 0.04 -8.18
C TYR A 433 -0.60 0.76 -8.49
N ILE A 434 -0.67 1.67 -9.46
CA ILE A 434 0.38 2.64 -9.75
C ILE A 434 -0.22 4.03 -9.59
N TYR A 435 0.38 4.86 -8.74
CA TYR A 435 -0.02 6.24 -8.55
C TYR A 435 0.71 7.13 -9.55
N THR A 436 -0.05 7.87 -10.34
CA THR A 436 0.50 8.77 -11.34
C THR A 436 0.72 10.16 -10.76
N VAL A 437 1.69 10.89 -11.28
CA VAL A 437 2.03 12.24 -10.81
C VAL A 437 0.93 13.27 -11.06
N ASP A 438 0.04 13.01 -12.00
CA ASP A 438 -1.12 13.84 -12.32
C ASP A 438 -2.34 13.55 -11.44
N GLY A 439 -2.16 12.68 -10.41
CA GLY A 439 -3.16 12.39 -9.38
C GLY A 439 -4.19 11.34 -9.75
N ASP A 440 -3.95 10.56 -10.82
CA ASP A 440 -4.72 9.34 -11.07
C ASP A 440 -4.12 8.15 -10.30
N THR A 441 -4.86 7.08 -10.23
CA THR A 441 -4.41 5.77 -9.79
C THR A 441 -4.72 4.78 -10.90
N LEU A 442 -3.72 4.03 -11.35
CA LEU A 442 -3.92 2.98 -12.32
C LEU A 442 -4.08 1.64 -11.61
N ALA A 443 -5.13 0.93 -11.94
CA ALA A 443 -5.30 -0.49 -11.62
C ALA A 443 -4.65 -1.31 -12.73
N VAL A 444 -3.62 -2.09 -12.40
CA VAL A 444 -2.76 -2.80 -13.34
C VAL A 444 -2.78 -4.28 -13.03
N THR A 445 -2.89 -5.09 -14.07
CA THR A 445 -2.80 -6.56 -14.00
C THR A 445 -1.85 -7.07 -15.06
N MET A 446 -0.98 -8.01 -14.68
CA MET A 446 -0.05 -8.67 -15.58
C MET A 446 0.08 -10.16 -15.22
N TYR A 447 -0.04 -11.02 -16.21
CA TYR A 447 0.12 -12.48 -16.07
C TYR A 447 1.05 -13.04 -17.12
N LEU A 448 1.93 -13.97 -16.71
CA LEU A 448 2.71 -14.86 -17.56
C LEU A 448 2.34 -16.29 -17.22
N ASN A 449 1.82 -17.04 -18.19
CA ASN A 449 1.44 -18.45 -18.03
C ASN A 449 2.19 -19.31 -19.04
N GLY A 450 2.72 -20.45 -18.58
CA GLY A 450 3.55 -21.34 -19.38
C GLY A 450 4.96 -20.80 -19.56
N THR A 451 5.55 -20.26 -18.48
CA THR A 451 6.93 -19.74 -18.52
C THR A 451 7.95 -20.86 -18.50
N ASN A 452 8.97 -20.72 -19.34
CA ASN A 452 10.13 -21.60 -19.32
C ASN A 452 11.36 -20.75 -18.95
N GLU A 453 11.70 -20.71 -17.65
CA GLU A 453 12.80 -19.88 -17.15
C GLU A 453 14.17 -20.44 -17.53
N THR A 454 15.07 -19.54 -17.92
CA THR A 454 16.49 -19.83 -18.09
C THR A 454 17.30 -19.25 -16.91
N PRO A 455 18.58 -19.62 -16.74
CA PRO A 455 19.42 -18.98 -15.71
C PRO A 455 19.47 -17.45 -15.80
N ASP A 456 19.42 -16.92 -17.01
CA ASP A 456 19.60 -15.49 -17.29
C ASP A 456 18.27 -14.70 -17.35
N ILE A 457 17.12 -15.40 -17.53
CA ILE A 457 15.82 -14.76 -17.68
C ILE A 457 14.87 -15.28 -16.61
N LYS A 458 14.49 -14.40 -15.70
CA LYS A 458 13.52 -14.69 -14.65
C LYS A 458 12.21 -13.98 -14.94
N SER A 459 11.12 -14.72 -15.01
CA SER A 459 9.76 -14.20 -15.31
C SER A 459 9.34 -13.08 -14.37
N LYS A 460 9.74 -13.15 -13.08
CA LYS A 460 9.48 -12.06 -12.13
C LYS A 460 10.15 -10.75 -12.52
N ASP A 461 11.39 -10.81 -13.05
CA ASP A 461 12.17 -9.62 -13.43
C ASP A 461 11.62 -8.99 -14.72
N VAL A 462 11.05 -9.82 -15.60
CA VAL A 462 10.32 -9.36 -16.78
C VAL A 462 9.07 -8.58 -16.36
N LEU A 463 8.26 -9.12 -15.44
CA LEU A 463 7.10 -8.41 -14.89
C LEU A 463 7.50 -7.11 -14.17
N ASP A 464 8.58 -7.11 -13.39
CA ASP A 464 9.09 -5.92 -12.73
C ASP A 464 9.50 -4.84 -13.74
N THR A 465 10.17 -5.25 -14.82
CA THR A 465 10.56 -4.34 -15.91
C THR A 465 9.33 -3.72 -16.59
N LEU A 466 8.31 -4.52 -16.89
CA LEU A 466 7.06 -4.01 -17.47
C LEU A 466 6.33 -3.07 -16.53
N TRP A 467 6.26 -3.41 -15.25
CA TRP A 467 5.66 -2.56 -14.21
C TRP A 467 6.36 -1.21 -14.12
N MET A 468 7.70 -1.21 -14.11
CA MET A 468 8.53 -0.01 -14.15
C MET A 468 8.32 0.81 -15.42
N ARG A 469 8.11 0.17 -16.59
CA ARG A 469 7.77 0.89 -17.83
C ARG A 469 6.44 1.61 -17.73
N VAL A 470 5.40 1.01 -17.08
CA VAL A 470 4.13 1.70 -16.83
C VAL A 470 4.34 2.89 -15.90
N ILE A 471 5.10 2.72 -14.80
CA ILE A 471 5.44 3.82 -13.90
C ILE A 471 6.13 4.96 -14.68
N ASN A 472 7.15 4.64 -15.46
CA ASN A 472 7.91 5.64 -16.21
C ASN A 472 7.09 6.32 -17.30
N TYR A 473 6.22 5.59 -17.99
CA TYR A 473 5.32 6.15 -19.00
C TYR A 473 4.34 7.16 -18.41
N THR A 474 3.78 6.85 -17.25
CA THR A 474 2.77 7.70 -16.59
C THR A 474 3.38 8.79 -15.71
N ASN A 475 4.70 8.76 -15.50
CA ASN A 475 5.43 9.68 -14.65
C ASN A 475 6.57 10.36 -15.42
N ASN A 476 6.25 11.18 -16.44
CA ASN A 476 7.21 11.96 -17.23
C ASN A 476 8.17 12.82 -16.39
N ASN A 477 7.88 12.94 -15.10
CA ASN A 477 8.61 13.77 -14.14
C ASN A 477 9.38 12.95 -13.11
N TYR A 478 9.53 11.67 -13.32
CA TYR A 478 10.13 10.76 -12.34
C TYR A 478 11.52 11.23 -11.88
N LYS A 479 12.37 11.71 -12.82
CA LYS A 479 13.68 12.27 -12.49
C LYS A 479 13.59 13.44 -11.50
N SER A 480 12.70 14.40 -11.76
CA SER A 480 12.51 15.56 -10.88
C SER A 480 11.86 15.19 -9.54
N LEU A 481 11.01 14.16 -9.51
CA LEU A 481 10.48 13.62 -8.27
C LEU A 481 11.55 12.94 -7.41
N LEU A 482 12.45 12.18 -8.03
CA LEU A 482 13.60 11.59 -7.35
C LEU A 482 14.50 12.65 -6.76
N GLU A 483 14.85 13.65 -7.54
CA GLU A 483 15.66 14.76 -7.08
C GLU A 483 15.00 15.49 -5.90
N MET A 484 13.70 15.80 -5.96
CA MET A 484 12.98 16.38 -4.82
C MET A 484 13.04 15.50 -3.57
N LYS A 485 12.94 14.18 -3.73
CA LYS A 485 13.07 13.23 -2.62
C LYS A 485 14.46 13.27 -2.01
N GLU A 486 15.51 13.22 -2.82
CA GLU A 486 16.90 13.30 -2.37
C GLU A 486 17.15 14.58 -1.59
N LEU A 487 16.80 15.73 -2.17
CA LEU A 487 16.89 17.04 -1.50
C LEU A 487 16.16 17.07 -0.15
N TRP A 488 14.98 16.45 -0.09
CA TRP A 488 14.21 16.38 1.17
C TRP A 488 14.88 15.47 2.21
N LEU A 489 15.44 14.34 1.78
CA LEU A 489 16.16 13.40 2.65
C LEU A 489 17.42 14.02 3.23
N ASP A 490 18.16 14.79 2.45
CA ASP A 490 19.36 15.52 2.91
C ASP A 490 19.04 16.54 3.99
N ALA A 491 17.83 17.11 3.97
CA ALA A 491 17.37 18.08 4.94
C ALA A 491 16.72 17.50 6.21
N ARG A 492 16.81 16.19 6.46
CA ARG A 492 16.14 15.54 7.63
C ARG A 492 16.57 16.13 8.98
N GLY A 493 17.82 16.58 9.10
CA GLY A 493 18.35 17.23 10.30
C GLY A 493 17.96 18.70 10.45
N VAL A 494 17.36 19.34 9.44
CA VAL A 494 16.96 20.75 9.47
C VAL A 494 15.58 20.89 10.08
N VAL A 495 15.51 21.38 11.33
CA VAL A 495 14.26 21.50 12.10
C VAL A 495 13.75 22.94 12.09
N GLY A 496 12.42 23.07 11.87
CA GLY A 496 11.71 24.35 11.87
C GLY A 496 11.54 24.96 10.47
N LEU A 497 10.33 25.50 10.21
CA LEU A 497 9.94 25.95 8.88
C LEU A 497 10.88 27.00 8.28
N ASN A 498 11.25 28.05 9.03
CA ASN A 498 12.14 29.10 8.54
C ASN A 498 13.53 28.55 8.15
N LYS A 499 14.10 27.65 8.94
CA LYS A 499 15.38 27.01 8.64
C LYS A 499 15.29 26.13 7.39
N ARG A 500 14.18 25.38 7.21
CA ARG A 500 13.94 24.56 6.01
C ARG A 500 13.74 25.42 4.77
N LEU A 501 12.99 26.53 4.86
CA LEU A 501 12.82 27.47 3.75
C LEU A 501 14.16 28.10 3.33
N ASP A 502 14.98 28.51 4.30
CA ASP A 502 16.34 29.04 4.04
C ASP A 502 17.21 27.98 3.37
N TYR A 503 17.24 26.76 3.93
CA TYR A 503 18.02 25.64 3.40
C TYR A 503 17.66 25.33 1.94
N PHE A 504 16.38 25.04 1.65
CA PHE A 504 15.97 24.64 0.31
C PHE A 504 16.05 25.79 -0.70
N SER A 505 15.75 27.03 -0.30
CA SER A 505 15.90 28.17 -1.20
C SER A 505 17.37 28.41 -1.59
N LYS A 506 18.31 28.15 -0.66
CA LYS A 506 19.74 28.22 -0.92
C LYS A 506 20.24 27.07 -1.78
N LEU A 507 19.72 25.86 -1.56
CA LEU A 507 20.13 24.65 -2.29
C LEU A 507 19.80 24.72 -3.79
N LEU A 508 18.78 25.47 -4.16
CA LEU A 508 18.39 25.68 -5.56
C LEU A 508 19.07 26.88 -6.24
N LEU A 509 20.06 27.53 -5.60
CA LEU A 509 20.85 28.59 -6.24
C LEU A 509 21.54 28.06 -7.50
N GLY A 510 21.60 28.89 -8.54
CA GLY A 510 22.18 28.53 -9.82
C GLY A 510 21.24 27.75 -10.76
N ARG A 511 20.07 27.29 -10.31
CA ARG A 511 19.10 26.64 -11.20
C ARG A 511 18.71 27.56 -12.35
N PRO A 512 18.72 27.07 -13.61
CA PRO A 512 18.35 27.85 -14.79
C PRO A 512 16.95 28.44 -14.70
N TYR A 513 16.78 29.65 -15.19
CA TYR A 513 15.47 30.28 -15.34
C TYR A 513 14.80 29.88 -16.65
N LYS A 514 13.55 29.47 -16.60
CA LYS A 514 12.67 29.25 -17.74
C LYS A 514 11.26 29.72 -17.41
N LEU A 515 10.66 30.55 -18.24
CA LEU A 515 9.27 31.01 -18.02
C LEU A 515 8.29 29.87 -18.31
N GLY A 516 7.37 29.62 -17.37
CA GLY A 516 6.36 28.59 -17.48
C GLY A 516 6.97 27.20 -17.74
N PRO A 517 7.88 26.67 -16.86
CA PRO A 517 8.60 25.42 -17.13
C PRO A 517 7.71 24.18 -17.02
N MET A 518 6.53 24.32 -16.46
CA MET A 518 5.64 23.19 -16.15
C MET A 518 4.18 23.54 -16.38
N GLY A 519 3.34 22.51 -16.59
CA GLY A 519 1.90 22.58 -16.84
C GLY A 519 1.14 21.45 -16.17
N GLU A 520 -0.08 21.19 -16.63
CA GLU A 520 -1.01 20.18 -16.11
C GLU A 520 -0.68 18.76 -16.60
N GLY A 521 0.32 18.62 -17.50
CA GLY A 521 0.70 17.35 -18.10
C GLY A 521 -0.27 16.92 -19.19
N HIS A 522 -0.29 15.64 -19.52
CA HIS A 522 -1.09 15.09 -20.61
C HIS A 522 -2.61 15.01 -20.30
N LEU A 523 -3.04 15.25 -19.07
CA LEU A 523 -4.46 15.32 -18.71
C LEU A 523 -5.12 16.66 -19.05
N ASP A 524 -4.31 17.67 -19.40
CA ASP A 524 -4.80 18.97 -19.83
C ASP A 524 -4.19 19.32 -21.20
N THR A 525 -5.06 19.46 -22.19
CA THR A 525 -4.64 19.77 -23.57
C THR A 525 -4.03 21.15 -23.77
N LYS A 526 -4.11 22.03 -22.74
CA LYS A 526 -3.55 23.37 -22.80
C LYS A 526 -2.05 23.42 -22.58
N ASP A 527 -1.52 22.48 -21.82
CA ASP A 527 -0.12 22.43 -21.48
C ASP A 527 0.31 20.96 -21.27
N ASP A 528 1.24 20.48 -22.06
CA ASP A 528 1.78 19.12 -22.05
C ASP A 528 3.10 19.01 -21.26
N LYS A 529 3.51 20.09 -20.60
CA LYS A 529 4.75 20.12 -19.82
C LYS A 529 4.62 19.31 -18.54
N PRO A 530 5.76 18.87 -17.97
CA PRO A 530 5.78 18.13 -16.74
C PRO A 530 5.16 18.89 -15.54
N LEU A 531 4.46 18.17 -14.64
CA LEU A 531 3.88 18.75 -13.42
C LEU A 531 4.93 19.01 -12.34
N VAL A 532 5.97 18.20 -12.28
CA VAL A 532 7.13 18.37 -11.39
C VAL A 532 8.37 18.57 -12.24
N TYR A 533 9.05 19.69 -12.07
CA TYR A 533 10.22 20.02 -12.85
C TYR A 533 11.20 20.86 -12.06
N LEU A 534 12.44 20.38 -11.93
CA LEU A 534 13.51 21.04 -11.19
C LEU A 534 14.70 21.46 -12.04
N ASP A 535 14.80 21.01 -13.31
CA ASP A 535 15.91 21.34 -14.20
C ASP A 535 15.96 22.85 -14.51
N SER A 536 14.81 23.53 -14.52
CA SER A 536 14.71 24.99 -14.57
C SER A 536 13.44 25.46 -13.85
N VAL A 537 13.45 26.71 -13.40
CA VAL A 537 12.34 27.30 -12.63
C VAL A 537 12.06 28.73 -13.07
N ASP A 538 10.80 29.17 -12.95
CA ASP A 538 10.46 30.59 -12.89
C ASP A 538 10.27 31.05 -11.43
N CYS A 539 9.87 32.30 -11.24
CA CYS A 539 9.74 32.86 -9.89
C CYS A 539 8.65 32.16 -9.05
N VAL A 540 7.56 31.72 -9.67
CA VAL A 540 6.45 31.05 -8.97
C VAL A 540 6.80 29.58 -8.70
N THR A 541 7.29 28.86 -9.69
CA THR A 541 7.65 27.45 -9.56
C THR A 541 8.84 27.25 -8.61
N TYR A 542 9.79 28.20 -8.56
CA TYR A 542 10.83 28.21 -7.54
C TYR A 542 10.24 28.32 -6.13
N LEU A 543 9.31 29.25 -5.91
CA LEU A 543 8.64 29.41 -4.62
C LEU A 543 7.85 28.16 -4.23
N GLU A 544 7.07 27.59 -5.16
CA GLU A 544 6.25 26.40 -4.92
C GLU A 544 7.09 25.17 -4.57
N ASN A 545 8.17 24.90 -5.29
CA ASN A 545 9.06 23.79 -5.06
C ASN A 545 9.75 23.89 -3.68
N VAL A 546 10.29 25.05 -3.34
CA VAL A 546 10.92 25.30 -2.02
C VAL A 546 9.93 25.13 -0.89
N VAL A 547 8.72 25.68 -1.00
CA VAL A 547 7.68 25.58 0.02
C VAL A 547 7.18 24.14 0.19
N ALA A 548 7.02 23.39 -0.92
CA ALA A 548 6.65 21.98 -0.87
C ALA A 548 7.70 21.14 -0.12
N LEU A 549 8.98 21.33 -0.44
CA LEU A 549 10.11 20.69 0.23
C LEU A 549 10.18 21.04 1.73
N ALA A 550 9.97 22.33 2.06
CA ALA A 550 10.03 22.79 3.45
C ALA A 550 8.89 22.30 4.32
N MET A 551 7.66 22.20 3.76
CA MET A 551 6.45 21.85 4.50
C MET A 551 6.13 20.35 4.50
N ALA A 552 6.72 19.54 3.61
CA ALA A 552 6.46 18.11 3.57
C ALA A 552 6.88 17.43 4.87
N LYS A 553 5.96 16.64 5.45
CA LYS A 553 6.19 15.90 6.70
C LYS A 553 6.92 14.56 6.47
N SER A 554 6.92 14.08 5.23
CA SER A 554 7.62 12.87 4.79
C SER A 554 7.91 12.95 3.30
N GLU A 555 8.84 12.12 2.81
CA GLU A 555 9.11 11.98 1.38
C GLU A 555 7.86 11.61 0.58
N LYS A 556 7.00 10.74 1.15
CA LYS A 556 5.75 10.32 0.54
C LYS A 556 4.72 11.45 0.39
N SER A 557 4.86 12.53 1.16
CA SER A 557 3.93 13.67 1.12
C SER A 557 4.37 14.80 0.17
N LEU A 558 5.60 14.78 -0.36
CA LEU A 558 6.17 15.85 -1.20
C LEU A 558 5.29 16.20 -2.40
N TYR A 559 4.98 15.22 -3.23
CA TYR A 559 4.15 15.44 -4.42
C TYR A 559 2.77 15.97 -4.05
N ARG A 560 2.11 15.35 -3.08
CA ARG A 560 0.79 15.77 -2.58
C ARG A 560 0.82 17.19 -2.03
N GLN A 561 1.90 17.57 -1.34
CA GLN A 561 2.08 18.92 -0.83
C GLN A 561 2.20 19.92 -1.98
N LEU A 562 3.00 19.61 -3.00
CA LEU A 562 3.16 20.45 -4.19
C LEU A 562 1.83 20.63 -4.95
N GLN A 563 1.05 19.56 -5.12
CA GLN A 563 -0.27 19.62 -5.75
C GLN A 563 -1.23 20.54 -4.99
N ARG A 564 -1.28 20.45 -3.66
CA ARG A 564 -2.12 21.29 -2.82
C ARG A 564 -1.70 22.77 -2.83
N LEU A 565 -0.41 23.04 -2.94
CA LEU A 565 0.10 24.41 -3.09
C LEU A 565 -0.32 25.01 -4.42
N ARG A 566 -0.24 24.26 -5.50
CA ARG A 566 -0.39 24.72 -6.88
C ARG A 566 -1.83 24.78 -7.37
N TYR A 567 -2.69 23.83 -6.94
CA TYR A 567 -4.05 23.70 -7.43
C TYR A 567 -5.09 23.86 -6.33
N LYS A 568 -6.23 24.48 -6.63
CA LYS A 568 -7.36 24.62 -5.71
C LYS A 568 -7.87 23.24 -5.32
N GLY A 569 -7.91 22.97 -4.02
CA GLY A 569 -8.27 21.66 -3.49
C GLY A 569 -7.32 20.52 -3.88
N GLY A 570 -6.15 20.79 -4.46
CA GLY A 570 -5.22 19.79 -4.96
C GLY A 570 -5.68 19.08 -6.25
N LYS A 571 -6.77 19.52 -6.88
CA LYS A 571 -7.30 18.95 -8.11
C LYS A 571 -6.54 19.50 -9.32
N VAL A 572 -5.81 18.65 -10.03
CA VAL A 572 -5.01 19.06 -11.19
C VAL A 572 -5.91 19.42 -12.37
N SER A 573 -5.89 20.67 -12.80
CA SER A 573 -6.42 21.16 -14.08
C SER A 573 -6.01 22.61 -14.30
N TYR A 574 -6.01 23.07 -15.54
CA TYR A 574 -5.69 24.46 -15.86
C TYR A 574 -6.60 25.47 -15.17
N VAL A 575 -7.88 25.16 -15.00
CA VAL A 575 -8.87 26.02 -14.32
C VAL A 575 -8.66 26.08 -12.81
N THR A 576 -8.19 25.00 -12.21
CA THR A 576 -7.94 24.94 -10.75
C THR A 576 -6.54 25.40 -10.37
N ARG A 577 -5.66 25.59 -11.35
CA ARG A 577 -4.33 26.16 -11.13
C ARG A 577 -4.44 27.55 -10.52
N LYS A 578 -3.57 27.86 -9.59
CA LYS A 578 -3.49 29.17 -8.93
C LYS A 578 -2.62 30.09 -9.77
N HIS A 579 -3.25 30.83 -10.67
CA HIS A 579 -2.56 31.68 -11.67
C HIS A 579 -2.09 33.01 -11.10
N TYR A 580 -2.70 33.50 -10.01
CA TYR A 580 -2.36 34.76 -9.36
C TYR A 580 -1.79 34.49 -7.97
N LEU A 581 -0.62 35.08 -7.66
CA LEU A 581 0.07 34.78 -6.40
C LEU A 581 -0.74 35.25 -5.18
N LEU A 582 -1.15 36.51 -5.16
CA LEU A 582 -1.87 37.05 -4.00
C LEU A 582 -3.36 36.67 -4.02
N ALA A 583 -4.01 36.70 -5.21
CA ALA A 583 -5.43 36.44 -5.30
C ALA A 583 -5.79 34.95 -5.16
N ASP A 584 -4.93 34.03 -5.58
CA ASP A 584 -5.21 32.59 -5.55
C ASP A 584 -4.36 31.87 -4.49
N TRP A 585 -3.03 32.06 -4.48
CA TRP A 585 -2.12 31.26 -3.68
C TRP A 585 -2.04 31.74 -2.22
N VAL A 586 -1.81 33.04 -1.99
CA VAL A 586 -1.79 33.65 -0.65
C VAL A 586 -3.21 33.92 -0.15
N GLY A 587 -4.14 34.29 -1.06
CA GLY A 587 -5.52 34.64 -0.74
C GLY A 587 -6.34 33.52 -0.12
N GLU A 588 -6.04 32.25 -0.40
CA GLU A 588 -6.64 31.13 0.32
C GLU A 588 -6.30 31.12 1.83
N GLY A 589 -5.24 31.82 2.24
CA GLY A 589 -4.81 31.92 3.64
C GLY A 589 -4.35 30.60 4.27
N LYS A 590 -4.29 29.53 3.46
CA LYS A 590 -3.99 28.17 3.95
C LYS A 590 -2.50 27.92 4.14
N TYR A 591 -1.65 28.31 3.17
CA TYR A 591 -0.21 28.05 3.19
C TYR A 591 0.63 29.29 3.38
N ALA A 592 0.02 30.45 3.16
CA ALA A 592 0.67 31.72 3.36
C ALA A 592 -0.36 32.79 3.74
N LYS A 593 0.11 33.87 4.41
CA LYS A 593 -0.72 35.01 4.81
C LYS A 593 0.11 36.27 4.75
N VAL A 594 -0.43 37.31 4.10
CA VAL A 594 0.15 38.65 4.12
C VAL A 594 0.30 39.14 5.56
N ILE A 595 1.46 39.64 5.90
CA ILE A 595 1.73 40.21 7.24
C ILE A 595 1.57 41.73 7.21
N PRO A 596 1.02 42.36 8.28
CA PRO A 596 1.01 43.80 8.43
C PRO A 596 2.45 44.32 8.55
N MET A 597 2.74 45.46 7.92
CA MET A 597 4.04 46.12 7.99
C MET A 597 3.84 47.61 8.25
N GLU A 598 4.84 48.22 8.89
CA GLU A 598 4.86 49.69 9.06
C GLU A 598 4.89 50.39 7.69
N ASN A 599 4.23 51.52 7.60
CA ASN A 599 4.15 52.38 6.40
C ASN A 599 3.51 51.67 5.16
N GLU A 600 2.68 50.65 5.38
CA GLU A 600 1.97 50.03 4.27
C GLU A 600 0.87 50.96 3.71
N VAL A 601 0.63 50.84 2.42
CA VAL A 601 -0.50 51.45 1.71
C VAL A 601 -1.30 50.36 1.01
N THR A 602 -2.54 50.68 0.64
CA THR A 602 -3.44 49.72 0.00
C THR A 602 -3.82 50.22 -1.39
N ILE A 603 -3.81 49.30 -2.37
CA ILE A 603 -4.35 49.54 -3.71
C ILE A 603 -5.37 48.45 -4.01
N THR A 604 -6.50 48.83 -4.63
CA THR A 604 -7.51 47.86 -5.09
C THR A 604 -7.28 47.54 -6.56
N ARG A 605 -7.25 46.27 -6.93
CA ARG A 605 -7.11 45.79 -8.30
C ARG A 605 -8.13 44.71 -8.62
N THR A 606 -8.51 44.60 -9.87
CA THR A 606 -9.37 43.53 -10.39
C THR A 606 -8.51 42.55 -11.19
N MET A 607 -8.46 41.30 -10.74
CA MET A 607 -7.81 40.22 -11.50
C MET A 607 -8.79 39.74 -12.57
N PRO A 608 -8.52 39.98 -13.87
CA PRO A 608 -9.46 39.72 -14.96
C PRO A 608 -9.46 38.21 -15.33
N LYS A 609 -9.92 37.36 -14.43
CA LYS A 609 -9.89 35.89 -14.61
C LYS A 609 -10.76 35.44 -15.78
N VAL A 610 -11.90 36.09 -16.00
CA VAL A 610 -12.77 35.75 -17.13
C VAL A 610 -12.05 35.96 -18.46
N GLU A 611 -11.44 37.13 -18.66
CA GLU A 611 -10.67 37.44 -19.87
C GLU A 611 -9.40 36.60 -19.96
N PHE A 612 -8.72 36.34 -18.84
CA PHE A 612 -7.55 35.47 -18.78
C PHE A 612 -7.79 34.07 -19.31
N PHE A 613 -8.92 33.44 -18.96
CA PHE A 613 -9.26 32.11 -19.45
C PHE A 613 -9.84 32.16 -20.87
N LYS A 614 -10.63 33.19 -21.20
CA LYS A 614 -11.19 33.39 -22.53
C LYS A 614 -10.10 33.53 -23.60
N THR A 615 -9.09 34.36 -23.38
CA THR A 615 -7.96 34.55 -24.28
C THR A 615 -7.14 33.30 -24.52
N ARG A 616 -7.26 32.32 -23.63
CA ARG A 616 -6.62 31.00 -23.71
C ARG A 616 -7.54 29.90 -24.20
N ASN A 617 -8.76 30.28 -24.62
CA ASN A 617 -9.79 29.35 -25.10
C ASN A 617 -10.10 28.24 -24.06
N VAL A 618 -10.18 28.63 -22.77
CA VAL A 618 -10.53 27.74 -21.65
C VAL A 618 -11.90 28.12 -21.13
N LYS A 619 -12.80 27.14 -20.97
CA LYS A 619 -14.13 27.37 -20.36
C LYS A 619 -13.97 27.64 -18.87
N TYR A 620 -14.40 28.84 -18.46
CA TYR A 620 -14.35 29.28 -17.06
C TYR A 620 -15.72 29.80 -16.61
N SER A 621 -16.26 29.28 -15.53
CA SER A 621 -17.58 29.64 -14.98
C SER A 621 -17.49 30.58 -13.77
N GLY A 622 -16.27 30.98 -13.37
CA GLY A 622 -16.06 31.89 -12.24
C GLY A 622 -16.17 33.36 -12.65
N LYS A 623 -15.85 34.25 -11.71
CA LYS A 623 -15.86 35.71 -11.86
C LYS A 623 -14.47 36.31 -11.72
N ASP A 624 -14.32 37.54 -12.15
CA ASP A 624 -13.15 38.36 -11.85
C ASP A 624 -13.02 38.56 -10.34
N THR A 625 -11.80 38.70 -9.86
CA THR A 625 -11.53 38.80 -8.42
C THR A 625 -11.04 40.21 -8.09
N GLN A 626 -11.79 40.95 -7.28
CA GLN A 626 -11.28 42.18 -6.66
C GLN A 626 -10.33 41.82 -5.50
N LEU A 627 -9.20 42.49 -5.43
CA LEU A 627 -8.17 42.25 -4.43
C LEU A 627 -7.64 43.58 -3.87
N ASN A 628 -7.66 43.73 -2.56
CA ASN A 628 -7.00 44.81 -1.85
C ASN A 628 -5.56 44.39 -1.54
N ILE A 629 -4.60 44.98 -2.24
CA ILE A 629 -3.18 44.65 -2.10
C ILE A 629 -2.55 45.66 -1.12
N ARG A 630 -2.12 45.17 0.03
CA ARG A 630 -1.31 45.96 0.98
C ARG A 630 0.15 45.80 0.62
N TYR A 631 0.86 46.91 0.52
CA TYR A 631 2.29 46.90 0.17
C TYR A 631 3.08 48.05 0.85
N ILE A 632 4.36 47.85 1.03
CA ILE A 632 5.29 48.85 1.51
C ILE A 632 5.76 49.64 0.29
N PRO A 633 5.59 51.00 0.24
CA PRO A 633 6.09 51.79 -0.86
C PRO A 633 7.59 51.57 -1.12
N LEU A 634 8.03 51.66 -2.37
CA LEU A 634 9.39 51.33 -2.78
C LEU A 634 10.48 52.00 -1.98
N ASN A 635 10.37 53.32 -1.74
CA ASN A 635 11.31 54.08 -0.95
C ASN A 635 11.43 53.58 0.50
N LYS A 636 10.28 53.23 1.13
CA LYS A 636 10.24 52.68 2.49
C LYS A 636 10.77 51.26 2.55
N ALA A 637 10.52 50.47 1.53
CA ALA A 637 11.06 49.12 1.39
C ALA A 637 12.60 49.13 1.25
N ILE A 638 13.14 50.07 0.48
CA ILE A 638 14.60 50.27 0.33
C ILE A 638 15.20 50.72 1.68
N GLU A 639 14.56 51.65 2.37
CA GLU A 639 14.99 52.11 3.69
C GLU A 639 15.04 50.95 4.69
N MET A 640 14.01 50.17 4.80
CA MET A 640 13.95 48.95 5.61
C MET A 640 15.09 47.97 5.27
N ALA A 641 15.35 47.76 3.98
CA ALA A 641 16.34 46.78 3.51
C ALA A 641 17.81 47.26 3.69
N LYS A 642 18.07 48.54 3.89
CA LYS A 642 19.41 49.07 4.17
C LYS A 642 19.86 48.83 5.61
N ASN A 643 18.92 48.61 6.55
CA ASN A 643 19.20 48.46 7.95
C ASN A 643 19.39 46.98 8.34
N PRO A 644 20.34 46.66 9.25
CA PRO A 644 20.49 45.36 9.83
C PRO A 644 19.22 44.93 10.59
N TYR A 645 18.80 43.69 10.39
CA TYR A 645 17.61 43.17 11.05
C TYR A 645 17.87 42.84 12.52
N LYS A 646 16.97 43.28 13.41
CA LYS A 646 17.14 43.13 14.87
C LYS A 646 16.33 41.99 15.49
N GLY A 647 15.45 41.30 14.75
CA GLY A 647 14.59 40.23 15.24
C GLY A 647 15.20 38.82 15.09
N SER A 648 14.46 37.81 15.45
CA SER A 648 14.85 36.40 15.20
C SER A 648 14.83 36.07 13.71
N MET A 649 15.64 35.07 13.28
CA MET A 649 15.71 34.63 11.90
C MET A 649 14.30 34.28 11.36
N LYS A 650 13.97 34.86 10.22
CA LYS A 650 12.71 34.52 9.49
C LYS A 650 12.92 34.56 7.99
N VAL A 651 12.12 33.74 7.31
CA VAL A 651 12.04 33.70 5.83
C VAL A 651 10.61 34.04 5.43
N LEU A 652 10.47 35.10 4.64
CA LEU A 652 9.18 35.58 4.16
C LEU A 652 9.14 35.45 2.64
N GLY A 653 7.94 35.19 2.11
CA GLY A 653 7.67 35.39 0.70
C GLY A 653 7.49 36.86 0.38
N MET A 654 7.95 37.30 -0.78
CA MET A 654 7.81 38.65 -1.29
C MET A 654 7.10 38.69 -2.62
N GLY A 655 6.15 39.60 -2.79
CA GLY A 655 5.54 39.94 -4.07
C GLY A 655 5.91 41.37 -4.47
N ILE A 656 6.32 41.56 -5.71
CA ILE A 656 6.58 42.90 -6.29
C ILE A 656 5.27 43.49 -6.81
N VAL A 657 4.82 44.58 -6.26
CA VAL A 657 3.62 45.31 -6.73
C VAL A 657 4.05 46.31 -7.79
N GLY A 658 3.80 45.94 -9.06
CA GLY A 658 4.11 46.76 -10.24
C GLY A 658 3.05 47.82 -10.49
N THR A 659 3.16 48.55 -11.60
CA THR A 659 2.21 49.61 -12.04
C THR A 659 1.04 49.09 -12.86
N ALA A 660 1.07 47.85 -13.39
CA ALA A 660 0.02 47.25 -14.19
C ALA A 660 -1.17 46.85 -13.31
N ASP A 661 -2.39 47.12 -13.74
CA ASP A 661 -3.61 46.94 -12.96
C ASP A 661 -4.24 45.54 -13.04
N ASN A 662 -3.86 44.77 -14.06
CA ASN A 662 -4.42 43.46 -14.38
C ASN A 662 -3.66 42.27 -13.79
N ILE A 663 -2.66 42.53 -12.95
CA ILE A 663 -1.86 41.52 -12.25
C ILE A 663 -1.64 41.94 -10.80
N ASP A 664 -1.68 40.95 -9.89
CA ASP A 664 -1.48 41.23 -8.47
C ASP A 664 -0.03 41.52 -8.12
N VAL A 665 0.93 40.72 -8.62
CA VAL A 665 2.37 40.93 -8.49
C VAL A 665 3.08 40.58 -9.78
N THR A 666 4.15 41.29 -10.09
CA THR A 666 4.96 41.07 -11.30
C THR A 666 6.13 40.10 -11.08
N HIS A 667 6.46 39.83 -9.82
CA HIS A 667 7.57 38.95 -9.45
C HIS A 667 7.45 38.47 -8.00
N THR A 668 8.09 37.33 -7.69
CA THR A 668 8.13 36.77 -6.32
C THR A 668 9.49 36.14 -5.99
N GLY A 669 9.74 35.96 -4.69
CA GLY A 669 10.94 35.31 -4.17
C GLY A 669 10.91 35.22 -2.64
N PHE A 670 12.01 34.79 -2.04
CA PHE A 670 12.19 34.70 -0.60
C PHE A 670 13.07 35.85 -0.08
N VAL A 671 12.59 36.55 0.96
CA VAL A 671 13.40 37.50 1.72
C VAL A 671 13.84 36.82 3.01
N ILE A 672 15.15 36.73 3.19
CA ILE A 672 15.78 36.13 4.36
C ILE A 672 16.24 37.26 5.30
N PHE A 673 15.70 37.22 6.51
CA PHE A 673 16.05 38.11 7.60
C PHE A 673 16.91 37.36 8.62
N THR A 674 18.20 37.70 8.68
CA THR A 674 19.14 37.13 9.62
C THR A 674 19.52 38.18 10.68
N PRO A 675 19.53 37.86 11.99
CA PRO A 675 19.89 38.81 13.05
C PRO A 675 21.23 39.48 12.77
N GLY A 676 21.29 40.81 12.89
CA GLY A 676 22.51 41.60 12.66
C GLY A 676 22.92 41.79 11.21
N GLN A 677 22.22 41.21 10.25
CA GLN A 677 22.51 41.32 8.81
C GLN A 677 21.45 42.11 8.07
N LYS A 678 21.82 42.69 6.92
CA LYS A 678 20.85 43.27 6.00
C LYS A 678 20.06 42.18 5.29
N PRO A 679 18.74 42.40 5.05
CA PRO A 679 17.93 41.42 4.37
C PRO A 679 18.43 41.08 2.96
N ILE A 680 18.42 39.81 2.61
CA ILE A 680 18.77 39.31 1.28
C ILE A 680 17.54 38.74 0.56
N LEU A 681 17.56 38.85 -0.77
CA LEU A 681 16.53 38.27 -1.64
C LEU A 681 17.12 37.08 -2.38
N ARG A 682 16.39 35.93 -2.35
CA ARG A 682 16.60 34.80 -3.26
C ARG A 682 15.43 34.69 -4.22
N HIS A 683 15.70 34.68 -5.51
CA HIS A 683 14.65 34.59 -6.53
C HIS A 683 15.15 34.00 -7.82
N ALA A 684 14.25 33.43 -8.63
CA ALA A 684 14.56 33.01 -9.99
C ALA A 684 14.56 34.25 -10.91
N SER A 685 15.74 34.65 -11.38
CA SER A 685 15.93 35.86 -12.14
C SER A 685 15.82 35.66 -13.64
N SER A 686 14.84 36.29 -14.27
CA SER A 686 14.72 36.31 -15.75
C SER A 686 15.86 37.05 -16.44
N ILE A 687 16.52 37.99 -15.74
CA ILE A 687 17.67 38.76 -16.23
C ILE A 687 18.95 37.93 -16.13
N LYS A 688 19.23 37.37 -14.95
CA LYS A 688 20.44 36.55 -14.71
C LYS A 688 20.30 35.11 -15.23
N LYS A 689 19.12 34.73 -15.76
CA LYS A 689 18.79 33.42 -16.30
C LYS A 689 18.96 32.23 -15.34
N GLN A 690 18.95 32.52 -14.03
CA GLN A 690 19.09 31.52 -12.97
C GLN A 690 18.55 32.01 -11.63
N VAL A 691 18.46 31.11 -10.66
CA VAL A 691 18.18 31.46 -9.25
C VAL A 691 19.39 32.14 -8.67
N VAL A 692 19.20 33.35 -8.09
CA VAL A 692 20.27 34.18 -7.52
C VAL A 692 19.92 34.65 -6.13
N GLU A 693 20.96 35.02 -5.40
CA GLU A 693 20.91 35.69 -4.11
C GLU A 693 21.60 37.04 -4.20
N LEU A 694 20.98 38.10 -3.65
CA LEU A 694 21.55 39.45 -3.62
C LEU A 694 20.93 40.28 -2.49
N PRO A 695 21.58 41.36 -2.04
CA PRO A 695 20.98 42.27 -1.07
C PRO A 695 19.64 42.83 -1.55
N LEU A 696 18.61 42.75 -0.69
CA LEU A 696 17.28 43.25 -1.03
C LEU A 696 17.27 44.73 -1.44
N ALA A 697 18.05 45.59 -0.76
CA ALA A 697 18.16 47.00 -1.06
C ALA A 697 18.74 47.25 -2.46
N GLU A 698 19.73 46.47 -2.90
CA GLU A 698 20.32 46.53 -4.24
C GLU A 698 19.29 46.15 -5.30
N TYR A 699 18.59 45.04 -5.10
CA TYR A 699 17.54 44.61 -6.01
C TYR A 699 16.46 45.68 -6.18
N LEU A 700 15.93 46.21 -5.10
CA LEU A 700 14.86 47.19 -5.12
C LEU A 700 15.31 48.53 -5.73
N GLY A 701 16.56 48.95 -5.51
CA GLY A 701 17.14 50.18 -6.07
C GLY A 701 17.18 50.22 -7.60
N THR A 702 17.10 49.07 -8.26
CA THR A 702 17.07 48.95 -9.74
C THR A 702 15.67 48.86 -10.31
N ARG A 703 14.60 48.95 -9.49
CA ARG A 703 13.21 48.67 -9.93
C ARG A 703 12.38 49.97 -10.03
N LYS A 704 11.50 49.99 -11.04
CA LYS A 704 10.44 51.00 -11.20
C LYS A 704 9.10 50.35 -10.90
N VAL A 705 8.77 50.24 -9.58
CA VAL A 705 7.56 49.54 -9.08
C VAL A 705 6.92 50.35 -7.98
N LEU A 706 5.69 50.05 -7.61
CA LEU A 706 4.99 50.72 -6.50
C LEU A 706 5.61 50.34 -5.15
N GLY A 707 5.95 49.09 -4.97
CA GLY A 707 6.54 48.60 -3.75
C GLY A 707 6.54 47.08 -3.63
N ILE A 708 6.58 46.57 -2.42
CA ILE A 708 6.60 45.14 -2.11
C ILE A 708 5.52 44.76 -1.10
N THR A 709 4.94 43.58 -1.25
CA THR A 709 4.15 42.92 -0.20
C THR A 709 4.95 41.78 0.38
N LEU A 710 4.83 41.56 1.71
CA LEU A 710 5.47 40.45 2.39
C LEU A 710 4.42 39.49 2.97
N PHE A 711 4.68 38.20 2.90
CA PHE A 711 3.80 37.19 3.46
C PHE A 711 4.59 36.08 4.18
N LYS A 712 4.03 35.59 5.28
CA LYS A 712 4.58 34.45 6.03
C LYS A 712 4.01 33.16 5.52
N PHE A 713 4.81 32.09 5.63
CA PHE A 713 4.37 30.72 5.35
C PHE A 713 3.74 30.08 6.60
N ILE A 714 2.75 29.23 6.40
CA ILE A 714 1.98 28.57 7.45
C ILE A 714 2.08 27.06 7.23
N GLN A 715 2.62 26.35 8.23
CA GLN A 715 2.70 24.89 8.23
C GLN A 715 1.49 24.33 9.02
N HIS A 716 0.78 23.36 8.42
CA HIS A 716 -0.35 22.65 9.04
C HIS A 716 0.00 21.25 9.49
#